data_d269ded876fd7a81fa2b39307d355f0e
#
_entry.id   d269ded876fd7a81fa2b39307d355f0e
#
_cell.length_a   1.000
_cell.length_b   1.000
_cell.length_c   1.000
_cell.angle_alpha   90.00
_cell.angle_beta   90.00
_cell.angle_gamma   90.00
#
_symmetry.space_group_name_H-M   'P 1'
#
loop_
_entity.id
_entity.type
_entity.pdbx_description
1 polymer ?
#
loop_
_entity_poly.entity_id
_entity_poly.type
_entity_poly.pdbx_seq_one_letter_code
_entity_poly.pdbx_strand_id
1 'polypeptide(L)'
;MATLLYRLGRFSYRHAWRVIGVWVLVLIAVLGAGIGLGGKTQESFAIPGTESQQALDRLEAVFPSVAGASATAVVVAPAGASIGSEKATIEELVTAIEKVPGIDSAMSPFDQYAGKAISDDGTMAIIRVQFDGPSTDVTDATIADLKATAEVGTAEGLQVEFGGQVFQETSVAITITEVFGVIFAGVVLVITFGSLLAAGMPLLSALLGVGIVMGAIMTLSAFTTVSSSAPLLALMIGLAVGIDYALFILSRHRTQLAKGEDPEESTAMAVGTAGSAVVFAGVTVIIALLGLLVVGIPFLSVMGVGAAVAVLIAIGVATTLLPALLGLAKGRLIPKEGSRAWKRAHVGEVSTGSTTEVLTGSTTDAPPRAHRTMGLRWVTGVMKRPVLATLGVIAILGTLAIPAMSLDLNLPDGGSQPVDSTQRKAYDLVSEGFGPGFNGPLIVAVDITQTVTIMEDLDSIGSQLRGLADVAYVSQGFPDEGLDTAIIQVTPSSAPDSLETKQLVQTIRDLAPSIAAKYDTPITVTGTTAIGIDISNRLTSALVPFGLIVVGLSIVLLMMVFRSVLVPIKAALGFLLSVVASFGVVVAVFQWGWLGDIIGVENPGPILSFMPIILMAVLFGLAMDYEVFLVSGMREEFVKTGDARYAVKHGFANGARVVTAAALIMFFVFFAFVPEGSGMIKPIALGLAVGIAFDAFLVRMTLVPALMTLFGKAAWWMPRWLGRLLPNVDIEGEQLREHKHAVDWARGEGELALSAEYLVAGSREHEVGPLSISVPRGAIVVASGDPLDRRLVAATLSGRLDPVSGRAQVAGHPLPSEAADVRSLVALADIGGSQRSETSVTVGELLVERLEMTLPWYRLYRTRRAARRWLARINDVLGSAASTVRAESTLVELPQLERAVALAAVALAERTPVVMLDQLDPFANPEDEAAFIAAINALAPATTTLVVGTPLPGRATDVASNRPRIDIDLYSLSASEGFAQ
;
A
#
# COMPACT_ATOMS: atom_id res chain seq x y z
N MET A 1 -3.57 -2.12 16.31
CA MET A 1 -3.71 -2.58 14.90
C MET A 1 -3.77 -4.10 14.82
N ALA A 2 -2.83 -4.83 15.39
CA ALA A 2 -2.79 -6.30 15.37
C ALA A 2 -4.07 -6.99 15.85
N THR A 3 -4.68 -6.51 16.94
CA THR A 3 -5.94 -7.05 17.49
C THR A 3 -7.13 -6.87 16.53
N LEU A 4 -7.20 -5.74 15.83
CA LEU A 4 -8.24 -5.48 14.83
C LEU A 4 -8.10 -6.42 13.64
N LEU A 5 -6.88 -6.59 13.12
CA LEU A 5 -6.58 -7.51 12.03
C LEU A 5 -6.79 -8.97 12.44
N TYR A 6 -6.47 -9.35 13.67
CA TYR A 6 -6.80 -10.66 14.24
C TYR A 6 -8.32 -10.93 14.19
N ARG A 7 -9.14 -9.96 14.67
CA ARG A 7 -10.60 -10.06 14.60
C ARG A 7 -11.13 -10.14 13.17
N LEU A 8 -10.54 -9.35 12.26
CA LEU A 8 -10.89 -9.37 10.84
C LEU A 8 -10.56 -10.72 10.18
N GLY A 9 -9.37 -11.27 10.45
CA GLY A 9 -8.96 -12.58 9.95
C GLY A 9 -9.87 -13.70 10.45
N ARG A 10 -10.24 -13.67 11.73
CA ARG A 10 -11.18 -14.62 12.35
C ARG A 10 -12.58 -14.51 11.76
N PHE A 11 -13.08 -13.29 11.56
CA PHE A 11 -14.36 -13.02 10.90
C PHE A 11 -14.37 -13.57 9.46
N SER A 12 -13.31 -13.27 8.67
CA SER A 12 -13.19 -13.72 7.29
C SER A 12 -13.11 -15.23 7.17
N TYR A 13 -12.41 -15.90 8.07
CA TYR A 13 -12.34 -17.36 8.14
C TYR A 13 -13.70 -17.99 8.41
N ARG A 14 -14.45 -17.47 9.41
CA ARG A 14 -15.77 -17.97 9.79
C ARG A 14 -16.83 -17.75 8.72
N HIS A 15 -16.76 -16.61 8.01
CA HIS A 15 -17.75 -16.19 7.01
C HIS A 15 -17.20 -16.28 5.58
N ALA A 16 -16.38 -17.32 5.29
CA ALA A 16 -15.64 -17.47 4.04
C ALA A 16 -16.47 -17.20 2.77
N TRP A 17 -17.66 -17.85 2.64
CA TRP A 17 -18.52 -17.67 1.48
C TRP A 17 -19.06 -16.25 1.31
N ARG A 18 -19.32 -15.53 2.40
CA ARG A 18 -19.80 -14.15 2.33
C ARG A 18 -18.68 -13.23 1.86
N VAL A 19 -17.46 -13.39 2.39
CA VAL A 19 -16.30 -12.59 2.00
C VAL A 19 -15.94 -12.83 0.54
N ILE A 20 -15.87 -14.10 0.11
CA ILE A 20 -15.62 -14.46 -1.30
C ILE A 20 -16.72 -13.89 -2.19
N GLY A 21 -18.00 -14.04 -1.80
CA GLY A 21 -19.12 -13.49 -2.54
C GLY A 21 -19.05 -11.97 -2.73
N VAL A 22 -18.65 -11.23 -1.69
CA VAL A 22 -18.46 -9.78 -1.78
C VAL A 22 -17.33 -9.44 -2.77
N TRP A 23 -16.17 -10.11 -2.70
CA TRP A 23 -15.06 -9.84 -3.61
C TRP A 23 -15.39 -10.18 -5.07
N VAL A 24 -16.10 -11.30 -5.31
CA VAL A 24 -16.57 -11.66 -6.66
C VAL A 24 -17.60 -10.65 -7.17
N LEU A 25 -18.51 -10.17 -6.31
CA LEU A 25 -19.48 -9.13 -6.67
C LEU A 25 -18.79 -7.82 -7.02
N VAL A 26 -17.78 -7.40 -6.24
CA VAL A 26 -16.95 -6.22 -6.53
C VAL A 26 -16.25 -6.39 -7.88
N LEU A 27 -15.65 -7.56 -8.16
CA LEU A 27 -15.01 -7.84 -9.44
C LEU A 27 -16.01 -7.69 -10.61
N ILE A 28 -17.18 -8.33 -10.50
CA ILE A 28 -18.22 -8.25 -11.55
C ILE A 28 -18.72 -6.81 -11.73
N ALA A 29 -18.94 -6.10 -10.65
CA ALA A 29 -19.44 -4.71 -10.69
C ALA A 29 -18.43 -3.78 -11.35
N VAL A 30 -17.14 -3.89 -10.99
CA VAL A 30 -16.10 -3.01 -11.50
C VAL A 30 -15.74 -3.34 -12.95
N LEU A 31 -15.64 -4.64 -13.30
CA LEU A 31 -15.44 -5.05 -14.71
C LEU A 31 -16.65 -4.69 -15.58
N GLY A 32 -17.86 -4.90 -15.06
CA GLY A 32 -19.09 -4.52 -15.78
C GLY A 32 -19.18 -3.01 -16.02
N ALA A 33 -18.78 -2.19 -15.04
CA ALA A 33 -18.70 -0.75 -15.19
C ALA A 33 -17.63 -0.34 -16.22
N GLY A 34 -16.44 -0.95 -16.17
CA GLY A 34 -15.37 -0.68 -17.14
C GLY A 34 -15.74 -1.00 -18.58
N ILE A 35 -16.37 -2.16 -18.80
CA ILE A 35 -16.86 -2.54 -20.14
C ILE A 35 -18.05 -1.67 -20.59
N GLY A 36 -18.96 -1.35 -19.65
CA GLY A 36 -20.19 -0.61 -19.98
C GLY A 36 -19.97 0.89 -20.22
N LEU A 37 -18.98 1.50 -19.56
CA LEU A 37 -18.65 2.92 -19.73
C LEU A 37 -17.64 3.16 -20.88
N GLY A 38 -16.88 2.14 -21.29
CA GLY A 38 -16.09 2.13 -22.52
C GLY A 38 -14.99 3.19 -22.60
N GLY A 39 -14.26 3.43 -21.50
CA GLY A 39 -13.14 4.38 -21.53
C GLY A 39 -11.98 3.89 -22.40
N LYS A 40 -11.30 4.80 -23.10
CA LYS A 40 -10.08 4.54 -23.88
C LYS A 40 -8.86 4.99 -23.10
N THR A 41 -7.77 4.26 -23.21
CA THR A 41 -6.46 4.70 -22.71
C THR A 41 -5.70 5.40 -23.83
N GLN A 42 -4.96 6.44 -23.49
CA GLN A 42 -4.24 7.25 -24.47
C GLN A 42 -2.93 7.76 -23.87
N GLU A 43 -1.87 7.78 -24.68
CA GLU A 43 -0.63 8.42 -24.28
C GLU A 43 -0.72 9.94 -24.48
N SER A 44 -0.72 10.68 -23.38
CA SER A 44 -0.63 12.14 -23.40
C SER A 44 0.52 12.55 -22.48
N PHE A 45 1.54 13.14 -23.07
CA PHE A 45 2.72 13.62 -22.34
C PHE A 45 2.69 15.14 -22.08
N ALA A 46 1.54 15.80 -22.25
CA ALA A 46 1.42 17.23 -22.02
C ALA A 46 1.80 17.62 -20.58
N ILE A 47 2.66 18.63 -20.44
CA ILE A 47 2.99 19.25 -19.14
C ILE A 47 2.54 20.71 -19.18
N PRO A 48 1.44 21.05 -18.51
CA PRO A 48 0.99 22.43 -18.42
C PRO A 48 2.07 23.33 -17.81
N GLY A 49 2.30 24.49 -18.45
CA GLY A 49 3.21 25.50 -17.93
C GLY A 49 4.65 25.46 -18.45
N THR A 50 5.03 24.50 -19.32
CA THR A 50 6.28 24.59 -20.08
C THR A 50 6.14 25.56 -21.24
N GLU A 51 7.26 26.16 -21.71
CA GLU A 51 7.25 27.13 -22.83
C GLU A 51 6.72 26.50 -24.11
N SER A 52 7.21 25.31 -24.45
CA SER A 52 6.79 24.56 -25.63
C SER A 52 5.30 24.18 -25.60
N GLN A 53 4.73 23.82 -24.43
CA GLN A 53 3.33 23.51 -24.31
C GLN A 53 2.45 24.76 -24.41
N GLN A 54 2.85 25.86 -23.78
CA GLN A 54 2.12 27.15 -23.93
C GLN A 54 2.11 27.66 -25.37
N ALA A 55 3.22 27.45 -26.09
CA ALA A 55 3.29 27.79 -27.51
C ALA A 55 2.37 26.88 -28.35
N LEU A 56 2.34 25.57 -28.04
CA LEU A 56 1.43 24.62 -28.68
C LEU A 56 -0.04 25.01 -28.45
N ASP A 57 -0.42 25.27 -27.18
CA ASP A 57 -1.79 25.66 -26.80
C ASP A 57 -2.25 26.93 -27.52
N ARG A 58 -1.33 27.89 -27.79
CA ARG A 58 -1.62 29.07 -28.62
C ARG A 58 -1.80 28.70 -30.09
N LEU A 59 -0.91 27.83 -30.62
CA LEU A 59 -1.02 27.38 -32.00
C LEU A 59 -2.30 26.60 -32.27
N GLU A 60 -2.78 25.78 -31.28
CA GLU A 60 -4.07 25.09 -31.40
C GLU A 60 -5.25 26.07 -31.62
N ALA A 61 -5.19 27.23 -31.00
CA ALA A 61 -6.23 28.24 -31.13
C ALA A 61 -6.20 29.00 -32.48
N VAL A 62 -4.99 29.14 -33.08
CA VAL A 62 -4.75 29.98 -34.27
C VAL A 62 -4.52 29.14 -35.52
N PHE A 63 -3.85 27.99 -35.38
CA PHE A 63 -3.56 27.02 -36.44
C PHE A 63 -4.09 25.64 -36.10
N PRO A 64 -5.40 25.40 -36.02
CA PRO A 64 -5.96 24.10 -35.67
C PRO A 64 -5.44 22.94 -36.52
N SER A 65 -5.20 23.21 -37.81
CA SER A 65 -4.67 22.23 -38.75
C SER A 65 -3.20 21.84 -38.52
N VAL A 66 -2.43 22.64 -37.79
CA VAL A 66 -1.01 22.34 -37.49
C VAL A 66 -0.88 21.64 -36.12
N ALA A 67 -1.79 21.92 -35.21
CA ALA A 67 -1.76 21.41 -33.85
C ALA A 67 -2.55 20.10 -33.63
N GLY A 68 -3.43 19.72 -34.57
CA GLY A 68 -4.23 18.50 -34.56
C GLY A 68 -3.40 17.22 -34.73
N ALA A 69 -4.07 16.07 -34.64
CA ALA A 69 -3.42 14.77 -34.90
C ALA A 69 -2.89 14.71 -36.33
N SER A 70 -1.65 14.26 -36.50
CA SER A 70 -1.01 14.15 -37.81
C SER A 70 -0.33 12.82 -38.04
N ALA A 71 -0.25 12.41 -39.29
CA ALA A 71 0.52 11.26 -39.72
C ALA A 71 1.39 11.64 -40.94
N THR A 72 2.34 10.77 -41.24
CA THR A 72 3.22 10.90 -42.39
C THR A 72 3.17 9.60 -43.19
N ALA A 73 2.83 9.69 -44.48
CA ALA A 73 3.02 8.55 -45.37
C ALA A 73 4.32 8.76 -46.17
N VAL A 74 5.23 7.81 -46.09
CA VAL A 74 6.50 7.81 -46.79
C VAL A 74 6.37 6.91 -47.99
N VAL A 75 6.65 7.45 -49.16
CA VAL A 75 6.56 6.72 -50.43
C VAL A 75 7.94 6.60 -51.04
N VAL A 76 8.36 5.35 -51.37
CA VAL A 76 9.62 5.06 -52.05
C VAL A 76 9.35 4.58 -53.48
N ALA A 77 10.02 5.19 -54.44
CA ALA A 77 9.91 4.78 -55.83
C ALA A 77 10.57 3.42 -56.10
N PRO A 78 10.11 2.65 -57.07
CA PRO A 78 10.76 1.39 -57.46
C PRO A 78 12.23 1.60 -57.89
N ALA A 79 13.07 0.60 -57.74
CA ALA A 79 14.48 0.68 -58.12
C ALA A 79 14.69 1.19 -59.58
N GLY A 80 15.35 2.33 -59.70
CA GLY A 80 15.63 2.99 -60.98
C GLY A 80 14.52 3.93 -61.50
N ALA A 81 13.42 4.10 -60.76
CA ALA A 81 12.40 5.11 -61.02
C ALA A 81 12.60 6.37 -60.11
N SER A 82 11.95 7.47 -60.44
CA SER A 82 11.93 8.68 -59.59
C SER A 82 10.51 9.00 -59.14
N ILE A 83 10.36 9.65 -57.99
CA ILE A 83 9.06 10.15 -57.50
C ILE A 83 8.35 11.02 -58.55
N GLY A 84 9.09 11.77 -59.35
CA GLY A 84 8.54 12.58 -60.46
C GLY A 84 7.88 11.74 -61.54
N SER A 85 8.37 10.50 -61.80
CA SER A 85 7.74 9.61 -62.80
C SER A 85 6.46 8.98 -62.27
N GLU A 86 6.33 8.82 -60.96
CA GLU A 86 5.20 8.17 -60.26
C GLU A 86 4.15 9.19 -59.77
N LYS A 87 4.22 10.44 -60.24
CA LYS A 87 3.35 11.54 -59.79
C LYS A 87 1.87 11.17 -59.82
N ALA A 88 1.39 10.52 -60.89
CA ALA A 88 -0.02 10.20 -61.06
C ALA A 88 -0.50 9.19 -59.97
N THR A 89 0.30 8.16 -59.68
CA THR A 89 0.01 7.17 -58.64
C THR A 89 0.04 7.80 -57.24
N ILE A 90 0.99 8.70 -56.98
CA ILE A 90 1.08 9.42 -55.71
C ILE A 90 -0.11 10.35 -55.51
N GLU A 91 -0.57 11.08 -56.54
CA GLU A 91 -1.78 11.91 -56.44
C GLU A 91 -3.06 11.05 -56.26
N GLU A 92 -3.11 9.87 -56.86
CA GLU A 92 -4.18 8.89 -56.58
C GLU A 92 -4.15 8.40 -55.13
N LEU A 93 -2.95 8.11 -54.58
CA LEU A 93 -2.76 7.75 -53.17
C LEU A 93 -3.19 8.89 -52.26
N VAL A 94 -2.81 10.15 -52.54
CA VAL A 94 -3.25 11.34 -51.76
C VAL A 94 -4.78 11.42 -51.77
N THR A 95 -5.41 11.28 -52.94
CA THR A 95 -6.88 11.28 -53.07
C THR A 95 -7.52 10.12 -52.31
N ALA A 96 -6.88 8.95 -52.26
CA ALA A 96 -7.35 7.80 -51.50
C ALA A 96 -7.28 8.06 -49.98
N ILE A 97 -6.19 8.68 -49.51
CA ILE A 97 -5.99 9.08 -48.13
C ILE A 97 -7.06 10.10 -47.68
N GLU A 98 -7.32 11.15 -48.50
CA GLU A 98 -8.34 12.17 -48.20
C GLU A 98 -9.77 11.61 -48.07
N LYS A 99 -10.05 10.47 -48.70
CA LYS A 99 -11.36 9.82 -48.60
C LYS A 99 -11.55 9.00 -47.33
N VAL A 100 -10.50 8.76 -46.53
CA VAL A 100 -10.62 8.02 -45.29
C VAL A 100 -11.39 8.87 -44.25
N PRO A 101 -12.45 8.33 -43.64
CA PRO A 101 -13.23 9.09 -42.66
C PRO A 101 -12.37 9.52 -41.47
N GLY A 102 -12.43 10.82 -41.09
CA GLY A 102 -11.65 11.40 -40.00
C GLY A 102 -10.30 12.01 -40.45
N ILE A 103 -10.01 12.06 -41.73
CA ILE A 103 -8.91 12.81 -42.32
C ILE A 103 -9.45 14.15 -42.82
N ASP A 104 -8.84 15.26 -42.40
CA ASP A 104 -9.15 16.61 -42.80
C ASP A 104 -8.49 16.94 -44.15
N SER A 105 -7.20 16.62 -44.27
CA SER A 105 -6.43 16.93 -45.50
C SER A 105 -5.21 16.02 -45.65
N ALA A 106 -4.76 15.83 -46.88
CA ALA A 106 -3.52 15.16 -47.22
C ALA A 106 -2.71 16.03 -48.20
N MET A 107 -1.55 16.50 -47.76
CA MET A 107 -0.71 17.40 -48.56
C MET A 107 0.17 16.59 -49.51
N SER A 108 -0.05 16.81 -50.82
CA SER A 108 0.78 16.19 -51.85
C SER A 108 2.24 16.67 -51.78
N PRO A 109 3.26 15.79 -52.01
CA PRO A 109 4.65 16.20 -52.05
C PRO A 109 4.98 17.14 -53.21
N PHE A 110 4.07 17.31 -54.18
CA PHE A 110 4.22 18.19 -55.32
C PHE A 110 3.55 19.58 -55.15
N ASP A 111 2.93 19.80 -53.99
CA ASP A 111 2.34 21.09 -53.65
C ASP A 111 3.42 22.15 -53.40
N GLN A 112 3.13 23.41 -53.84
CA GLN A 112 4.06 24.51 -53.63
C GLN A 112 4.38 24.83 -52.16
N TYR A 113 3.52 24.43 -51.23
CA TYR A 113 3.67 24.63 -49.80
C TYR A 113 4.20 23.39 -49.07
N ALA A 114 4.43 22.29 -49.78
CA ALA A 114 4.92 21.04 -49.17
C ALA A 114 6.35 21.14 -48.59
N GLY A 115 7.08 22.21 -48.92
CA GLY A 115 8.46 22.41 -48.50
C GLY A 115 9.40 21.35 -49.08
N LYS A 116 10.34 20.82 -48.26
CA LYS A 116 11.24 19.73 -48.71
C LYS A 116 10.53 18.37 -48.47
N ALA A 117 9.54 18.04 -49.28
CA ALA A 117 8.77 16.81 -49.24
C ALA A 117 9.25 15.73 -50.23
N ILE A 118 10.26 16.00 -51.07
CA ILE A 118 10.92 15.03 -51.94
C ILE A 118 12.41 15.00 -51.58
N SER A 119 12.98 13.79 -51.47
CA SER A 119 14.40 13.60 -51.18
C SER A 119 15.30 14.19 -52.24
N ASP A 120 16.55 14.53 -51.87
CA ASP A 120 17.52 15.18 -52.78
C ASP A 120 17.88 14.29 -53.97
N ASP A 121 17.80 12.96 -53.82
CA ASP A 121 18.00 11.99 -54.90
C ASP A 121 16.74 11.69 -55.72
N GLY A 122 15.57 12.22 -55.30
CA GLY A 122 14.29 12.05 -55.97
C GLY A 122 13.70 10.64 -55.84
N THR A 123 14.18 9.81 -54.96
CA THR A 123 13.70 8.42 -54.77
C THR A 123 12.59 8.29 -53.74
N MET A 124 12.46 9.22 -52.81
CA MET A 124 11.48 9.18 -51.70
C MET A 124 10.63 10.47 -51.65
N ALA A 125 9.39 10.31 -51.17
CA ALA A 125 8.50 11.44 -50.92
C ALA A 125 7.74 11.27 -49.62
N ILE A 126 7.35 12.42 -49.02
CA ILE A 126 6.56 12.50 -47.79
C ILE A 126 5.20 13.13 -48.09
N ILE A 127 4.13 12.41 -47.79
CA ILE A 127 2.76 12.93 -47.79
C ILE A 127 2.41 13.23 -46.32
N ARG A 128 2.02 14.48 -46.03
CA ARG A 128 1.56 14.87 -44.69
C ARG A 128 0.05 14.66 -44.61
N VAL A 129 -0.39 13.93 -43.60
CA VAL A 129 -1.81 13.62 -43.37
C VAL A 129 -2.24 14.33 -42.11
N GLN A 130 -3.29 15.11 -42.18
CA GLN A 130 -3.90 15.81 -41.07
C GLN A 130 -5.24 15.18 -40.73
N PHE A 131 -5.48 14.88 -39.47
CA PHE A 131 -6.74 14.35 -38.98
C PHE A 131 -7.69 15.47 -38.54
N ASP A 132 -8.99 15.20 -38.60
CA ASP A 132 -10.03 16.09 -38.10
C ASP A 132 -10.10 15.94 -36.55
N GLY A 133 -9.46 16.86 -35.84
CA GLY A 133 -9.43 16.90 -34.39
C GLY A 133 -8.17 16.32 -33.74
N PRO A 134 -8.20 16.19 -32.42
CA PRO A 134 -7.07 15.69 -31.63
C PRO A 134 -6.86 14.19 -31.82
N SER A 135 -5.67 13.70 -31.44
CA SER A 135 -5.33 12.26 -31.52
C SER A 135 -6.28 11.36 -30.75
N THR A 136 -7.03 11.91 -29.77
CA THR A 136 -8.06 11.21 -29.00
C THR A 136 -9.22 10.69 -29.83
N ASP A 137 -9.53 11.37 -30.92
CA ASP A 137 -10.71 11.13 -31.74
C ASP A 137 -10.41 10.19 -32.92
N VAL A 138 -9.10 9.92 -33.16
CA VAL A 138 -8.67 8.97 -34.20
C VAL A 138 -8.99 7.52 -33.74
N THR A 139 -9.78 6.83 -34.56
CA THR A 139 -10.22 5.45 -34.22
C THR A 139 -9.29 4.40 -34.82
N ASP A 140 -9.26 3.20 -34.24
CA ASP A 140 -8.54 2.06 -34.81
C ASP A 140 -9.02 1.72 -36.24
N ALA A 141 -10.30 1.97 -36.55
CA ALA A 141 -10.86 1.79 -37.86
C ALA A 141 -10.26 2.80 -38.85
N THR A 142 -10.17 4.09 -38.48
CA THR A 142 -9.52 5.12 -39.26
C THR A 142 -8.06 4.79 -39.56
N ILE A 143 -7.32 4.27 -38.56
CA ILE A 143 -5.93 3.83 -38.70
C ILE A 143 -5.84 2.63 -39.67
N ALA A 144 -6.76 1.69 -39.57
CA ALA A 144 -6.79 0.50 -40.45
C ALA A 144 -7.13 0.88 -41.88
N ASP A 145 -8.11 1.77 -42.06
CA ASP A 145 -8.52 2.27 -43.37
C ASP A 145 -7.38 3.09 -44.01
N LEU A 146 -6.66 3.93 -43.25
CA LEU A 146 -5.49 4.63 -43.71
C LEU A 146 -4.37 3.69 -44.16
N LYS A 147 -4.06 2.65 -43.34
CA LYS A 147 -3.07 1.62 -43.72
C LYS A 147 -3.47 0.90 -45.00
N ALA A 148 -4.76 0.67 -45.25
CA ALA A 148 -5.25 0.02 -46.45
C ALA A 148 -5.01 0.85 -47.72
N THR A 149 -4.92 2.19 -47.63
CA THR A 149 -4.62 3.05 -48.79
C THR A 149 -3.24 2.74 -49.38
N ALA A 150 -2.31 2.14 -48.61
CA ALA A 150 -1.00 1.70 -49.12
C ALA A 150 -1.13 0.76 -50.35
N GLU A 151 -2.24 0.03 -50.48
CA GLU A 151 -2.47 -0.89 -51.61
C GLU A 151 -2.47 -0.16 -52.94
N VAL A 152 -2.89 1.10 -52.97
CA VAL A 152 -2.89 1.94 -54.22
C VAL A 152 -1.45 2.11 -54.74
N GLY A 153 -0.52 2.45 -53.83
CA GLY A 153 0.88 2.61 -54.25
C GLY A 153 1.60 1.27 -54.48
N THR A 154 1.34 0.25 -53.64
CA THR A 154 2.01 -1.04 -53.75
C THR A 154 1.58 -1.82 -54.97
N ALA A 155 0.38 -1.62 -55.50
CA ALA A 155 -0.09 -2.22 -56.73
C ALA A 155 0.75 -1.80 -57.95
N GLU A 156 1.29 -0.56 -57.92
CA GLU A 156 2.14 0.01 -58.96
C GLU A 156 3.65 -0.11 -58.62
N GLY A 157 3.99 -0.85 -57.52
CA GLY A 157 5.37 -1.15 -57.14
C GLY A 157 6.02 -0.11 -56.23
N LEU A 158 5.29 0.87 -55.71
CA LEU A 158 5.78 1.79 -54.68
C LEU A 158 5.82 1.08 -53.31
N GLN A 159 6.79 1.40 -52.47
CA GLN A 159 6.73 1.07 -51.04
C GLN A 159 6.06 2.25 -50.32
N VAL A 160 5.02 1.95 -49.54
CA VAL A 160 4.29 2.97 -48.77
C VAL A 160 4.29 2.56 -47.30
N GLU A 161 4.83 3.40 -46.44
CA GLU A 161 4.86 3.17 -45.00
C GLU A 161 4.30 4.39 -44.25
N PHE A 162 3.61 4.13 -43.12
CA PHE A 162 2.99 5.19 -42.33
C PHE A 162 3.69 5.40 -41.01
N GLY A 163 3.95 6.68 -40.67
CA GLY A 163 4.52 7.12 -39.41
C GLY A 163 3.65 8.18 -38.75
N GLY A 164 4.05 8.60 -37.56
CA GLY A 164 3.36 9.60 -36.74
C GLY A 164 2.80 9.05 -35.44
N GLN A 165 2.40 9.95 -34.55
CA GLN A 165 1.98 9.58 -33.17
C GLN A 165 0.76 8.67 -33.15
N VAL A 166 -0.15 8.78 -34.11
CA VAL A 166 -1.37 7.97 -34.17
C VAL A 166 -1.12 6.48 -34.43
N PHE A 167 0.07 6.12 -34.89
CA PHE A 167 0.45 4.72 -35.17
C PHE A 167 1.17 4.06 -33.98
N GLN A 168 1.37 4.76 -32.88
CA GLN A 168 1.91 4.12 -31.68
C GLN A 168 0.93 3.03 -31.19
N GLU A 169 1.40 1.79 -31.16
CA GLU A 169 0.58 0.68 -30.67
C GLU A 169 0.27 0.88 -29.20
N THR A 170 -0.99 1.17 -28.88
CA THR A 170 -1.49 1.38 -27.53
C THR A 170 -2.25 0.18 -26.97
N SER A 171 -2.30 -0.93 -27.70
CA SER A 171 -3.09 -2.11 -27.30
C SER A 171 -2.45 -2.82 -26.09
N VAL A 172 -3.16 -2.80 -24.97
CA VAL A 172 -2.84 -3.61 -23.78
C VAL A 172 -3.30 -5.04 -24.01
N ALA A 173 -2.60 -5.80 -24.85
CA ALA A 173 -2.85 -7.21 -25.01
C ALA A 173 -2.05 -7.99 -23.95
N ILE A 174 -2.72 -8.87 -23.20
CA ILE A 174 -2.02 -9.83 -22.32
C ILE A 174 -1.32 -10.85 -23.22
N THR A 175 0.01 -10.85 -23.18
CA THR A 175 0.83 -11.73 -24.02
C THR A 175 1.07 -13.09 -23.34
N ILE A 176 1.55 -14.07 -24.12
CA ILE A 176 1.86 -15.41 -23.60
C ILE A 176 2.98 -15.37 -22.56
N THR A 177 3.91 -14.40 -22.63
CA THR A 177 5.04 -14.27 -21.70
C THR A 177 4.61 -13.87 -20.30
N GLU A 178 3.57 -13.04 -20.16
CA GLU A 178 2.99 -12.72 -18.86
C GLU A 178 2.40 -13.94 -18.16
N VAL A 179 1.77 -14.83 -18.94
CA VAL A 179 1.28 -16.12 -18.43
C VAL A 179 2.43 -16.97 -17.93
N PHE A 180 3.58 -17.00 -18.62
CA PHE A 180 4.77 -17.70 -18.13
C PHE A 180 5.27 -17.11 -16.81
N GLY A 181 5.25 -15.80 -16.62
CA GLY A 181 5.60 -15.14 -15.34
C GLY A 181 4.75 -15.68 -14.18
N VAL A 182 3.43 -15.78 -14.40
CA VAL A 182 2.50 -16.35 -13.40
C VAL A 182 2.77 -17.83 -13.16
N ILE A 183 3.08 -18.61 -14.21
CA ILE A 183 3.45 -20.03 -14.08
C ILE A 183 4.74 -20.19 -13.28
N PHE A 184 5.80 -19.41 -13.55
CA PHE A 184 7.05 -19.43 -12.79
C PHE A 184 6.81 -19.04 -11.33
N ALA A 185 6.03 -18.00 -11.05
CA ALA A 185 5.62 -17.66 -9.69
C ALA A 185 4.92 -18.84 -9.00
N GLY A 186 4.02 -19.53 -9.72
CA GLY A 186 3.36 -20.74 -9.23
C GLY A 186 4.35 -21.87 -8.91
N VAL A 187 5.33 -22.13 -9.77
CA VAL A 187 6.37 -23.13 -9.55
C VAL A 187 7.20 -22.80 -8.30
N VAL A 188 7.62 -21.55 -8.13
CA VAL A 188 8.36 -21.09 -6.92
C VAL A 188 7.50 -21.29 -5.67
N LEU A 189 6.20 -20.98 -5.72
CA LEU A 189 5.26 -21.19 -4.61
C LEU A 189 5.11 -22.68 -4.28
N VAL A 190 5.00 -23.55 -5.30
CA VAL A 190 4.92 -25.02 -5.10
C VAL A 190 6.20 -25.54 -4.46
N ILE A 191 7.38 -25.12 -4.91
CA ILE A 191 8.67 -25.48 -4.30
C ILE A 191 8.76 -24.98 -2.87
N THR A 192 8.28 -23.76 -2.62
CA THR A 192 8.33 -23.12 -1.30
C THR A 192 7.40 -23.84 -0.32
N PHE A 193 6.15 -24.05 -0.71
CA PHE A 193 5.15 -24.66 0.16
C PHE A 193 5.10 -26.19 0.10
N GLY A 194 5.50 -26.80 -1.00
CA GLY A 194 5.37 -28.26 -1.20
C GLY A 194 3.92 -28.73 -1.31
N SER A 195 3.00 -27.86 -1.74
CA SER A 195 1.56 -28.13 -1.88
C SER A 195 0.94 -27.25 -2.95
N LEU A 196 0.30 -27.85 -3.93
CA LEU A 196 -0.37 -27.13 -5.01
C LEU A 196 -1.53 -26.27 -4.48
N LEU A 197 -2.29 -26.80 -3.50
CA LEU A 197 -3.39 -26.05 -2.87
C LEU A 197 -2.88 -24.77 -2.17
N ALA A 198 -1.76 -24.89 -1.43
CA ALA A 198 -1.17 -23.74 -0.76
C ALA A 198 -0.55 -22.73 -1.75
N ALA A 199 -0.01 -23.19 -2.87
CA ALA A 199 0.53 -22.33 -3.92
C ALA A 199 -0.57 -21.62 -4.73
N GLY A 200 -1.70 -22.28 -4.95
CA GLY A 200 -2.82 -21.73 -5.72
C GLY A 200 -3.55 -20.59 -5.02
N MET A 201 -3.56 -20.53 -3.68
CA MET A 201 -4.28 -19.49 -2.95
C MET A 201 -3.71 -18.07 -3.16
N PRO A 202 -2.40 -17.82 -3.00
CA PRO A 202 -1.81 -16.54 -3.34
C PRO A 202 -2.04 -16.13 -4.79
N LEU A 203 -1.91 -17.06 -5.74
CA LEU A 203 -2.14 -16.78 -7.15
C LEU A 203 -3.60 -16.38 -7.43
N LEU A 204 -4.56 -17.14 -6.90
CA LEU A 204 -5.98 -16.85 -7.08
C LEU A 204 -6.36 -15.51 -6.48
N SER A 205 -5.84 -15.20 -5.28
CA SER A 205 -6.09 -13.93 -4.62
C SER A 205 -5.48 -12.75 -5.39
N ALA A 206 -4.26 -12.89 -5.91
CA ALA A 206 -3.61 -11.86 -6.70
C ALA A 206 -4.31 -11.61 -8.04
N LEU A 207 -4.68 -12.68 -8.76
CA LEU A 207 -5.42 -12.57 -10.03
C LEU A 207 -6.77 -11.87 -9.86
N LEU A 208 -7.50 -12.18 -8.79
CA LEU A 208 -8.77 -11.51 -8.49
C LEU A 208 -8.52 -10.02 -8.18
N GLY A 209 -7.51 -9.71 -7.39
CA GLY A 209 -7.11 -8.33 -7.10
C GLY A 209 -6.75 -7.54 -8.36
N VAL A 210 -5.94 -8.12 -9.23
CA VAL A 210 -5.56 -7.53 -10.53
C VAL A 210 -6.78 -7.29 -11.41
N GLY A 211 -7.71 -8.26 -11.50
CA GLY A 211 -8.95 -8.09 -12.26
C GLY A 211 -9.78 -6.88 -11.80
N ILE A 212 -9.85 -6.66 -10.48
CA ILE A 212 -10.53 -5.48 -9.92
C ILE A 212 -9.78 -4.20 -10.29
N VAL A 213 -8.45 -4.20 -10.21
CA VAL A 213 -7.62 -3.04 -10.57
C VAL A 213 -7.81 -2.66 -12.04
N MET A 214 -7.73 -3.66 -12.94
CA MET A 214 -7.93 -3.44 -14.38
C MET A 214 -9.32 -2.86 -14.68
N GLY A 215 -10.37 -3.43 -14.09
CA GLY A 215 -11.72 -2.90 -14.22
C GLY A 215 -11.86 -1.48 -13.67
N ALA A 216 -11.20 -1.18 -12.54
CA ALA A 216 -11.21 0.17 -11.94
C ALA A 216 -10.52 1.19 -12.84
N ILE A 217 -9.37 0.84 -13.44
CA ILE A 217 -8.65 1.70 -14.40
C ILE A 217 -9.49 1.94 -15.65
N MET A 218 -10.10 0.88 -16.21
CA MET A 218 -11.03 1.00 -17.36
C MET A 218 -12.25 1.87 -17.03
N THR A 219 -12.78 1.77 -15.81
CA THR A 219 -13.87 2.65 -15.37
C THR A 219 -13.39 4.10 -15.25
N LEU A 220 -12.18 4.31 -14.71
CA LEU A 220 -11.61 5.64 -14.54
C LEU A 220 -11.30 6.30 -15.88
N SER A 221 -10.85 5.54 -16.89
CA SER A 221 -10.54 6.07 -18.22
C SER A 221 -11.76 6.61 -18.97
N ALA A 222 -12.98 6.32 -18.51
CA ALA A 222 -14.20 6.96 -19.03
C ALA A 222 -14.39 8.41 -18.51
N PHE A 223 -13.69 8.82 -17.45
CA PHE A 223 -13.85 10.13 -16.81
C PHE A 223 -12.60 11.01 -16.90
N THR A 224 -11.44 10.42 -17.18
CA THR A 224 -10.16 11.13 -17.26
C THR A 224 -9.23 10.42 -18.24
N THR A 225 -8.30 11.17 -18.84
CA THR A 225 -7.26 10.58 -19.67
C THR A 225 -6.32 9.70 -18.82
N VAL A 226 -6.24 8.43 -19.17
CA VAL A 226 -5.37 7.45 -18.53
C VAL A 226 -4.35 6.97 -19.55
N SER A 227 -3.05 7.08 -19.20
CA SER A 227 -1.97 6.54 -20.03
C SER A 227 -2.15 5.05 -20.29
N SER A 228 -1.88 4.59 -21.51
CA SER A 228 -1.91 3.16 -21.90
C SER A 228 -0.91 2.33 -21.10
N SER A 229 0.16 2.92 -20.59
CA SER A 229 1.16 2.26 -19.73
C SER A 229 0.68 2.06 -18.30
N ALA A 230 -0.32 2.82 -17.81
CA ALA A 230 -0.79 2.75 -16.42
C ALA A 230 -1.44 1.41 -16.06
N PRO A 231 -2.30 0.79 -16.88
CA PRO A 231 -2.84 -0.55 -16.63
C PRO A 231 -1.75 -1.61 -16.49
N LEU A 232 -0.72 -1.60 -17.33
CA LEU A 232 0.37 -2.57 -17.30
C LEU A 232 1.21 -2.43 -16.03
N LEU A 233 1.57 -1.21 -15.65
CA LEU A 233 2.29 -0.96 -14.41
C LEU A 233 1.47 -1.42 -13.18
N ALA A 234 0.17 -1.10 -13.16
CA ALA A 234 -0.72 -1.52 -12.09
C ALA A 234 -0.90 -3.05 -12.02
N LEU A 235 -0.95 -3.73 -13.19
CA LEU A 235 -0.97 -5.19 -13.30
C LEU A 235 0.33 -5.78 -12.74
N MET A 236 1.49 -5.30 -13.18
CA MET A 236 2.80 -5.76 -12.73
C MET A 236 2.94 -5.64 -11.21
N ILE A 237 2.66 -4.47 -10.65
CA ILE A 237 2.75 -4.20 -9.22
C ILE A 237 1.68 -4.98 -8.45
N GLY A 238 0.44 -4.97 -8.92
CA GLY A 238 -0.68 -5.65 -8.27
C GLY A 238 -0.46 -7.16 -8.19
N LEU A 239 0.07 -7.78 -9.24
CA LEU A 239 0.40 -9.20 -9.27
C LEU A 239 1.57 -9.52 -8.33
N ALA A 240 2.67 -8.78 -8.43
CA ALA A 240 3.86 -8.99 -7.62
C ALA A 240 3.57 -8.84 -6.13
N VAL A 241 2.98 -7.70 -5.74
CA VAL A 241 2.64 -7.38 -4.34
C VAL A 241 1.54 -8.28 -3.81
N GLY A 242 0.51 -8.57 -4.63
CA GLY A 242 -0.60 -9.44 -4.23
C GLY A 242 -0.18 -10.87 -3.90
N ILE A 243 0.73 -11.46 -4.69
CA ILE A 243 1.29 -12.78 -4.42
C ILE A 243 2.15 -12.73 -3.16
N ASP A 244 2.99 -11.72 -3.02
CA ASP A 244 3.94 -11.59 -1.92
C ASP A 244 3.24 -11.41 -0.57
N TYR A 245 2.28 -10.52 -0.46
CA TYR A 245 1.51 -10.31 0.77
C TYR A 245 0.74 -11.55 1.20
N ALA A 246 0.15 -12.25 0.24
CA ALA A 246 -0.49 -13.53 0.50
C ALA A 246 0.51 -14.62 0.95
N LEU A 247 1.73 -14.63 0.37
CA LEU A 247 2.81 -15.53 0.75
C LEU A 247 3.21 -15.36 2.23
N PHE A 248 3.37 -14.11 2.71
CA PHE A 248 3.74 -13.82 4.09
C PHE A 248 2.71 -14.37 5.08
N ILE A 249 1.43 -14.05 4.88
CA ILE A 249 0.34 -14.50 5.77
C ILE A 249 0.23 -16.04 5.74
N LEU A 250 0.24 -16.64 4.54
CA LEU A 250 0.13 -18.08 4.37
C LEU A 250 1.33 -18.85 4.97
N SER A 251 2.55 -18.30 4.83
CA SER A 251 3.76 -18.89 5.42
C SER A 251 3.66 -18.95 6.95
N ARG A 252 3.20 -17.86 7.57
CA ARG A 252 2.99 -17.79 9.03
C ARG A 252 1.92 -18.77 9.48
N HIS A 253 0.77 -18.80 8.80
CA HIS A 253 -0.31 -19.74 9.06
C HIS A 253 0.18 -21.20 9.02
N ARG A 254 0.89 -21.60 7.97
CA ARG A 254 1.40 -22.97 7.83
C ARG A 254 2.44 -23.34 8.88
N THR A 255 3.25 -22.40 9.32
CA THR A 255 4.22 -22.63 10.41
C THR A 255 3.50 -22.93 11.71
N GLN A 256 2.41 -22.23 12.02
CA GLN A 256 1.59 -22.44 13.21
C GLN A 256 0.80 -23.75 13.13
N LEU A 257 0.21 -24.07 11.97
CA LEU A 257 -0.44 -25.38 11.74
C LEU A 257 0.52 -26.57 11.95
N ALA A 258 1.79 -26.41 11.53
CA ALA A 258 2.80 -27.43 11.73
C ALA A 258 3.18 -27.63 13.22
N LYS A 259 2.91 -26.64 14.07
CA LYS A 259 3.06 -26.70 15.52
C LYS A 259 1.82 -27.22 16.27
N GLY A 260 0.75 -27.57 15.52
CA GLY A 260 -0.48 -28.13 16.10
C GLY A 260 -1.53 -27.09 16.50
N GLU A 261 -1.36 -25.80 16.13
CA GLU A 261 -2.38 -24.77 16.38
C GLU A 261 -3.66 -25.05 15.58
N ASP A 262 -4.80 -24.65 16.14
CA ASP A 262 -6.09 -24.74 15.45
C ASP A 262 -6.10 -23.91 14.17
N PRO A 263 -6.68 -24.39 13.05
CA PRO A 263 -6.68 -23.67 11.78
C PRO A 263 -7.33 -22.28 11.83
N GLU A 264 -8.41 -22.09 12.58
CA GLU A 264 -9.07 -20.78 12.76
C GLU A 264 -8.17 -19.82 13.52
N GLU A 265 -7.63 -20.28 14.65
CA GLU A 265 -6.74 -19.50 15.50
C GLU A 265 -5.44 -19.13 14.78
N SER A 266 -4.85 -20.11 14.09
CA SER A 266 -3.66 -19.91 13.27
C SER A 266 -3.89 -18.87 12.15
N THR A 267 -5.07 -18.89 11.50
CA THR A 267 -5.40 -17.86 10.48
C THR A 267 -5.53 -16.49 11.11
N ALA A 268 -6.27 -16.36 12.21
CA ALA A 268 -6.46 -15.10 12.93
C ALA A 268 -5.13 -14.52 13.41
N MET A 269 -4.25 -15.36 13.98
CA MET A 269 -2.90 -14.95 14.42
C MET A 269 -1.99 -14.56 13.24
N ALA A 270 -2.06 -15.28 12.13
CA ALA A 270 -1.26 -14.95 10.95
C ALA A 270 -1.66 -13.59 10.37
N VAL A 271 -2.97 -13.29 10.31
CA VAL A 271 -3.46 -11.97 9.88
C VAL A 271 -3.14 -10.89 10.92
N GLY A 272 -3.26 -11.18 12.22
CA GLY A 272 -2.92 -10.25 13.30
C GLY A 272 -1.43 -9.87 13.35
N THR A 273 -0.53 -10.81 13.03
CA THR A 273 0.93 -10.58 13.08
C THR A 273 1.52 -10.27 11.71
N ALA A 274 1.60 -11.25 10.80
CA ALA A 274 2.13 -11.03 9.45
C ALA A 274 1.28 -10.03 8.65
N GLY A 275 -0.05 -10.04 8.82
CA GLY A 275 -0.94 -9.06 8.21
C GLY A 275 -0.70 -7.63 8.70
N SER A 276 -0.29 -7.41 9.96
CA SER A 276 0.11 -6.08 10.44
C SER A 276 1.35 -5.56 9.72
N ALA A 277 2.34 -6.43 9.49
CA ALA A 277 3.51 -6.09 8.70
C ALA A 277 3.14 -5.78 7.25
N VAL A 278 2.26 -6.59 6.63
CA VAL A 278 1.73 -6.38 5.27
C VAL A 278 1.01 -5.04 5.13
N VAL A 279 0.13 -4.69 6.08
CA VAL A 279 -0.58 -3.39 6.05
C VAL A 279 0.39 -2.23 6.17
N PHE A 280 1.35 -2.32 7.10
CA PHE A 280 2.36 -1.27 7.26
C PHE A 280 3.22 -1.13 5.99
N ALA A 281 3.71 -2.25 5.48
CA ALA A 281 4.50 -2.33 4.27
C ALA A 281 3.72 -1.75 3.06
N GLY A 282 2.48 -2.16 2.87
CA GLY A 282 1.66 -1.65 1.79
C GLY A 282 1.32 -0.15 1.91
N VAL A 283 1.14 0.37 3.12
CA VAL A 283 0.99 1.82 3.33
C VAL A 283 2.26 2.56 2.93
N THR A 284 3.45 2.03 3.22
CA THR A 284 4.71 2.65 2.77
C THR A 284 4.84 2.67 1.25
N VAL A 285 4.43 1.59 0.57
CA VAL A 285 4.38 1.52 -0.91
C VAL A 285 3.40 2.55 -1.47
N ILE A 286 2.18 2.63 -0.91
CA ILE A 286 1.15 3.61 -1.33
C ILE A 286 1.69 5.03 -1.20
N ILE A 287 2.33 5.37 -0.07
CA ILE A 287 2.90 6.70 0.16
C ILE A 287 4.00 7.01 -0.87
N ALA A 288 4.86 6.04 -1.19
CA ALA A 288 5.92 6.20 -2.19
C ALA A 288 5.35 6.44 -3.59
N LEU A 289 4.31 5.68 -3.98
CA LEU A 289 3.64 5.82 -5.27
C LEU A 289 2.86 7.15 -5.35
N LEU A 290 2.18 7.56 -4.28
CA LEU A 290 1.55 8.88 -4.20
C LEU A 290 2.57 10.02 -4.19
N GLY A 291 3.83 9.76 -3.84
CA GLY A 291 4.93 10.71 -4.02
C GLY A 291 5.11 11.19 -5.46
N LEU A 292 4.69 10.39 -6.45
CA LEU A 292 4.69 10.78 -7.87
C LEU A 292 3.84 12.03 -8.15
N LEU A 293 2.81 12.30 -7.34
CA LEU A 293 2.03 13.54 -7.44
C LEU A 293 2.86 14.81 -7.18
N VAL A 294 3.93 14.69 -6.39
CA VAL A 294 4.80 15.83 -6.06
C VAL A 294 5.60 16.32 -7.27
N VAL A 295 5.83 15.44 -8.25
CA VAL A 295 6.54 15.78 -9.50
C VAL A 295 5.72 16.77 -10.34
N GLY A 296 4.39 16.80 -10.19
CA GLY A 296 3.49 17.74 -10.84
C GLY A 296 3.26 17.45 -12.33
N ILE A 297 3.49 16.21 -12.76
CA ILE A 297 3.26 15.75 -14.14
C ILE A 297 1.98 14.90 -14.14
N PRO A 298 0.93 15.28 -14.91
CA PRO A 298 -0.37 14.63 -14.85
C PRO A 298 -0.33 13.12 -15.09
N PHE A 299 0.34 12.65 -16.12
CA PHE A 299 0.38 11.22 -16.44
C PHE A 299 1.08 10.39 -15.36
N LEU A 300 2.17 10.89 -14.74
CA LEU A 300 2.82 10.24 -13.62
C LEU A 300 1.92 10.19 -12.38
N SER A 301 1.13 11.24 -12.16
CA SER A 301 0.17 11.30 -11.07
C SER A 301 -0.90 10.22 -11.22
N VAL A 302 -1.45 10.06 -12.42
CA VAL A 302 -2.44 9.00 -12.73
C VAL A 302 -1.83 7.60 -12.57
N MET A 303 -0.62 7.38 -13.08
CA MET A 303 0.10 6.11 -12.91
C MET A 303 0.37 5.81 -11.43
N GLY A 304 0.82 6.80 -10.65
CA GLY A 304 1.08 6.67 -9.22
C GLY A 304 -0.17 6.33 -8.42
N VAL A 305 -1.29 7.01 -8.70
CA VAL A 305 -2.60 6.73 -8.07
C VAL A 305 -3.10 5.35 -8.46
N GLY A 306 -3.05 4.97 -9.74
CA GLY A 306 -3.44 3.66 -10.23
C GLY A 306 -2.67 2.52 -9.55
N ALA A 307 -1.35 2.66 -9.47
CA ALA A 307 -0.48 1.71 -8.76
C ALA A 307 -0.75 1.68 -7.24
N ALA A 308 -1.00 2.84 -6.61
CA ALA A 308 -1.35 2.91 -5.19
C ALA A 308 -2.68 2.21 -4.89
N VAL A 309 -3.68 2.36 -5.76
CA VAL A 309 -4.97 1.63 -5.68
C VAL A 309 -4.75 0.12 -5.84
N ALA A 310 -3.87 -0.30 -6.75
CA ALA A 310 -3.52 -1.72 -6.91
C ALA A 310 -2.96 -2.31 -5.62
N VAL A 311 -2.05 -1.61 -4.95
CA VAL A 311 -1.48 -2.03 -3.66
C VAL A 311 -2.55 -2.04 -2.56
N LEU A 312 -3.43 -1.04 -2.51
CA LEU A 312 -4.53 -1.00 -1.54
C LEU A 312 -5.47 -2.20 -1.69
N ILE A 313 -5.84 -2.55 -2.92
CA ILE A 313 -6.64 -3.74 -3.22
C ILE A 313 -5.89 -5.01 -2.83
N ALA A 314 -4.59 -5.10 -3.11
CA ALA A 314 -3.75 -6.24 -2.73
C ALA A 314 -3.72 -6.44 -1.20
N ILE A 315 -3.60 -5.36 -0.39
CA ILE A 315 -3.71 -5.40 1.07
C ILE A 315 -5.09 -5.94 1.49
N GLY A 316 -6.17 -5.38 0.93
CA GLY A 316 -7.54 -5.79 1.24
C GLY A 316 -7.78 -7.28 0.94
N VAL A 317 -7.33 -7.74 -0.22
CA VAL A 317 -7.41 -9.14 -0.64
C VAL A 317 -6.59 -10.06 0.26
N ALA A 318 -5.34 -9.70 0.57
CA ALA A 318 -4.46 -10.49 1.43
C ALA A 318 -4.99 -10.60 2.87
N THR A 319 -5.63 -9.55 3.41
CA THR A 319 -6.12 -9.54 4.79
C THR A 319 -7.55 -10.05 4.96
N THR A 320 -8.32 -10.21 3.89
CA THR A 320 -9.73 -10.67 3.95
C THR A 320 -10.03 -11.87 3.05
N LEU A 321 -9.73 -11.81 1.76
CA LEU A 321 -10.01 -12.91 0.82
C LEU A 321 -9.14 -14.14 1.11
N LEU A 322 -7.84 -13.96 1.31
CA LEU A 322 -6.95 -15.06 1.63
C LEU A 322 -7.38 -15.80 2.92
N PRO A 323 -7.68 -15.14 4.05
CA PRO A 323 -8.24 -15.79 5.24
C PRO A 323 -9.55 -16.54 4.97
N ALA A 324 -10.40 -16.01 4.09
CA ALA A 324 -11.62 -16.70 3.68
C ALA A 324 -11.31 -17.99 2.88
N LEU A 325 -10.34 -17.96 1.97
CA LEU A 325 -9.86 -19.15 1.24
C LEU A 325 -9.26 -20.19 2.20
N LEU A 326 -8.51 -19.74 3.22
CA LEU A 326 -8.00 -20.61 4.28
C LEU A 326 -9.13 -21.26 5.08
N GLY A 327 -10.24 -20.52 5.31
CA GLY A 327 -11.46 -21.03 5.94
C GLY A 327 -12.14 -22.14 5.14
N LEU A 328 -12.05 -22.12 3.81
CA LEU A 328 -12.52 -23.21 2.95
C LEU A 328 -11.58 -24.43 2.96
N ALA A 329 -10.27 -24.18 3.01
CA ALA A 329 -9.26 -25.23 3.03
C ALA A 329 -9.20 -25.99 4.36
N LYS A 330 -9.45 -25.30 5.47
CA LYS A 330 -9.43 -25.87 6.83
C LYS A 330 -8.14 -26.69 7.10
N GLY A 331 -8.26 -27.88 7.65
CA GLY A 331 -7.15 -28.78 7.97
C GLY A 331 -6.38 -29.37 6.77
N ARG A 332 -6.81 -29.17 5.52
CA ARG A 332 -6.12 -29.69 4.32
C ARG A 332 -4.72 -29.09 4.11
N LEU A 333 -4.42 -27.97 4.76
CA LEU A 333 -3.12 -27.29 4.70
C LEU A 333 -2.15 -27.77 5.77
N ILE A 334 -2.58 -28.61 6.72
CA ILE A 334 -1.71 -29.17 7.77
C ILE A 334 -0.62 -30.01 7.11
N PRO A 335 0.66 -29.73 7.35
CA PRO A 335 1.76 -30.50 6.80
C PRO A 335 1.73 -31.93 7.35
N LYS A 336 1.87 -32.92 6.48
CA LYS A 336 1.96 -34.33 6.91
C LYS A 336 3.16 -34.52 7.84
N GLU A 337 3.00 -35.30 8.91
CA GLU A 337 4.08 -35.66 9.83
C GLU A 337 5.26 -36.27 9.05
N GLY A 338 6.48 -35.92 9.45
CA GLY A 338 7.70 -36.35 8.77
C GLY A 338 8.01 -35.65 7.42
N SER A 339 7.09 -34.80 6.89
CA SER A 339 7.37 -33.98 5.70
C SER A 339 8.45 -32.93 5.95
N ARG A 340 9.08 -32.46 4.85
CA ARG A 340 10.09 -31.37 4.96
C ARG A 340 9.52 -30.11 5.64
N ALA A 341 8.24 -29.83 5.49
CA ALA A 341 7.57 -28.69 6.11
C ALA A 341 7.37 -28.90 7.62
N TRP A 342 6.95 -30.10 8.02
CA TRP A 342 6.77 -30.50 9.42
C TRP A 342 8.10 -30.50 10.17
N LYS A 343 9.14 -31.20 9.63
CA LYS A 343 10.50 -31.22 10.21
C LYS A 343 11.08 -29.84 10.46
N ARG A 344 10.78 -28.87 9.60
CA ARG A 344 11.30 -27.49 9.71
C ARG A 344 10.62 -26.69 10.83
N ALA A 345 9.33 -26.90 11.08
CA ALA A 345 8.60 -26.20 12.14
C ALA A 345 9.10 -26.62 13.54
N HIS A 346 9.62 -27.87 13.67
CA HIS A 346 10.09 -28.46 14.94
C HIS A 346 11.61 -28.39 15.18
N VAL A 347 12.38 -27.84 14.24
CA VAL A 347 13.85 -27.72 14.36
C VAL A 347 14.30 -26.82 15.55
N GLY A 348 13.39 -25.98 16.09
CA GLY A 348 13.70 -25.08 17.23
C GLY A 348 13.41 -25.66 18.63
N GLU A 349 12.62 -26.70 18.73
CA GLU A 349 12.10 -27.20 20.03
C GLU A 349 12.97 -28.29 20.66
N VAL A 350 13.89 -28.87 19.91
CA VAL A 350 14.77 -29.95 20.42
C VAL A 350 15.85 -29.45 21.39
N SER A 351 16.00 -28.13 21.57
CA SER A 351 17.03 -27.56 22.48
C SER A 351 16.54 -27.10 23.86
N THR A 352 15.22 -27.11 24.15
CA THR A 352 14.70 -26.60 25.43
C THR A 352 13.93 -27.63 26.25
N GLY A 353 13.74 -28.84 25.76
CA GLY A 353 13.01 -29.89 26.45
C GLY A 353 13.90 -31.04 26.92
N SER A 354 14.84 -30.80 27.81
CA SER A 354 15.48 -31.92 28.55
C SER A 354 16.29 -31.43 29.76
N THR A 355 15.58 -30.92 30.74
CA THR A 355 16.16 -30.78 32.11
C THR A 355 15.50 -31.68 33.12
N THR A 356 14.76 -32.73 32.75
CA THR A 356 14.08 -33.61 33.67
C THR A 356 14.30 -35.12 33.44
N GLU A 357 15.25 -35.52 32.59
CA GLU A 357 15.67 -36.94 32.48
C GLU A 357 17.18 -37.09 32.50
N VAL A 358 17.78 -36.84 33.66
CA VAL A 358 19.12 -37.30 34.00
C VAL A 358 18.98 -38.24 35.19
N LEU A 359 18.52 -39.46 34.94
CA LEU A 359 18.70 -40.61 35.84
C LEU A 359 18.32 -41.94 35.13
N THR A 360 18.92 -42.24 33.95
CA THR A 360 19.16 -43.66 33.58
C THR A 360 20.30 -43.68 32.57
N GLY A 361 21.42 -44.22 33.03
CA GLY A 361 22.63 -44.32 32.22
C GLY A 361 22.45 -45.26 31.03
N SER A 362 22.70 -44.73 29.86
CA SER A 362 23.06 -45.49 28.69
C SER A 362 23.91 -44.54 27.80
N THR A 363 25.22 -44.78 27.88
CA THR A 363 26.24 -44.23 27.00
C THR A 363 26.10 -44.85 25.63
N THR A 364 25.64 -44.07 24.60
CA THR A 364 26.10 -44.21 23.21
C THR A 364 25.65 -43.02 22.43
N ASP A 365 26.65 -42.37 21.78
CA ASP A 365 26.64 -41.66 20.52
C ASP A 365 26.11 -40.24 20.42
N ALA A 366 27.08 -39.40 20.00
CA ALA A 366 27.08 -38.18 19.22
C ALA A 366 25.83 -37.29 19.29
N PRO A 367 25.99 -35.99 19.62
CA PRO A 367 24.90 -35.05 19.60
C PRO A 367 24.24 -35.03 18.20
N PRO A 368 22.90 -35.03 18.10
CA PRO A 368 22.21 -34.98 16.82
C PRO A 368 22.71 -33.77 16.03
N ARG A 369 23.28 -34.03 14.84
CA ARG A 369 23.72 -32.98 13.93
C ARG A 369 22.52 -32.10 13.61
N ALA A 370 22.42 -30.95 14.27
CA ALA A 370 21.44 -29.92 13.96
C ALA A 370 21.53 -29.63 12.46
N HIS A 371 20.49 -29.95 11.70
CA HIS A 371 20.41 -29.67 10.27
C HIS A 371 20.51 -28.15 10.04
N ARG A 372 21.72 -27.69 9.71
CA ARG A 372 21.98 -26.29 9.41
C ARG A 372 21.21 -25.91 8.14
N THR A 373 20.16 -25.11 8.26
CA THR A 373 19.43 -24.56 7.10
C THR A 373 20.38 -23.77 6.19
N MET A 374 20.07 -23.65 4.88
CA MET A 374 20.88 -22.88 3.95
C MET A 374 21.06 -21.42 4.39
N GLY A 375 19.97 -20.78 4.88
CA GLY A 375 20.01 -19.41 5.41
C GLY A 375 20.94 -19.28 6.61
N LEU A 376 20.95 -20.28 7.53
CA LEU A 376 21.85 -20.28 8.67
C LEU A 376 23.33 -20.43 8.26
N ARG A 377 23.61 -21.24 7.23
CA ARG A 377 24.96 -21.37 6.69
C ARG A 377 25.42 -20.07 6.05
N TRP A 378 24.55 -19.43 5.27
CA TRP A 378 24.81 -18.17 4.59
C TRP A 378 25.13 -17.06 5.58
N VAL A 379 24.21 -16.78 6.51
CA VAL A 379 24.41 -15.72 7.51
C VAL A 379 25.64 -15.96 8.38
N THR A 380 25.92 -17.23 8.74
CA THR A 380 27.13 -17.57 9.51
C THR A 380 28.40 -17.30 8.70
N GLY A 381 28.38 -17.51 7.36
CA GLY A 381 29.48 -17.17 6.46
C GLY A 381 29.72 -15.66 6.41
N VAL A 382 28.66 -14.88 6.22
CA VAL A 382 28.70 -13.41 6.20
C VAL A 382 29.20 -12.84 7.52
N MET A 383 28.69 -13.35 8.65
CA MET A 383 29.08 -12.89 9.98
C MET A 383 30.55 -13.24 10.37
N LYS A 384 31.18 -14.21 9.71
CA LYS A 384 32.61 -14.52 9.94
C LYS A 384 33.53 -13.46 9.37
N ARG A 385 33.14 -12.81 8.26
CA ARG A 385 33.95 -11.80 7.56
C ARG A 385 33.06 -10.60 7.14
N PRO A 386 32.44 -9.88 8.10
CA PRO A 386 31.42 -8.90 7.79
C PRO A 386 31.95 -7.69 7.00
N VAL A 387 33.19 -7.25 7.26
CA VAL A 387 33.82 -6.16 6.53
C VAL A 387 34.04 -6.54 5.05
N LEU A 388 34.52 -7.76 4.80
CA LEU A 388 34.77 -8.23 3.45
C LEU A 388 33.46 -8.41 2.66
N ALA A 389 32.42 -8.90 3.32
CA ALA A 389 31.09 -9.01 2.73
C ALA A 389 30.51 -7.60 2.38
N THR A 390 30.65 -6.63 3.29
CA THR A 390 30.21 -5.24 3.06
C THR A 390 30.96 -4.61 1.89
N LEU A 391 32.29 -4.67 1.88
CA LEU A 391 33.11 -4.11 0.80
C LEU A 391 32.86 -4.81 -0.53
N GLY A 392 32.67 -6.15 -0.52
CA GLY A 392 32.33 -6.91 -1.72
C GLY A 392 31.02 -6.49 -2.36
N VAL A 393 29.96 -6.32 -1.55
CA VAL A 393 28.65 -5.86 -2.05
C VAL A 393 28.75 -4.43 -2.58
N ILE A 394 29.43 -3.53 -1.86
CA ILE A 394 29.62 -2.14 -2.31
C ILE A 394 30.42 -2.10 -3.61
N ALA A 395 31.46 -2.92 -3.75
CA ALA A 395 32.26 -2.99 -4.97
C ALA A 395 31.44 -3.52 -6.15
N ILE A 396 30.67 -4.60 -5.96
CA ILE A 396 29.82 -5.17 -7.02
C ILE A 396 28.77 -4.16 -7.47
N LEU A 397 27.96 -3.63 -6.54
CA LEU A 397 26.92 -2.69 -6.88
C LEU A 397 27.48 -1.36 -7.39
N GLY A 398 28.60 -0.88 -6.82
CA GLY A 398 29.28 0.31 -7.30
C GLY A 398 29.80 0.17 -8.73
N THR A 399 30.34 -1.00 -9.10
CA THR A 399 30.76 -1.26 -10.48
C THR A 399 29.56 -1.29 -11.43
N LEU A 400 28.48 -1.95 -11.03
CA LEU A 400 27.24 -1.98 -11.82
C LEU A 400 26.53 -0.62 -11.90
N ALA A 401 26.82 0.29 -11.00
CA ALA A 401 26.32 1.66 -11.00
C ALA A 401 27.07 2.59 -11.97
N ILE A 402 28.29 2.24 -12.43
CA ILE A 402 29.11 3.10 -13.30
C ILE A 402 28.36 3.54 -14.57
N PRO A 403 27.67 2.65 -15.33
CA PRO A 403 26.97 3.06 -16.52
C PRO A 403 25.87 4.10 -16.28
N ALA A 404 25.28 4.15 -15.07
CA ALA A 404 24.28 5.15 -14.74
C ALA A 404 24.78 6.60 -14.82
N MET A 405 26.12 6.82 -14.83
CA MET A 405 26.70 8.15 -15.01
C MET A 405 26.56 8.68 -16.45
N SER A 406 26.33 7.81 -17.41
CA SER A 406 26.06 8.16 -18.81
C SER A 406 24.58 8.08 -19.18
N LEU A 407 23.69 8.11 -18.17
CA LEU A 407 22.24 8.06 -18.37
C LEU A 407 21.78 9.26 -19.19
N ASP A 408 21.31 9.02 -20.41
CA ASP A 408 20.65 9.96 -21.28
C ASP A 408 19.16 9.66 -21.31
N LEU A 409 18.34 10.71 -21.16
CA LEU A 409 16.91 10.60 -21.00
C LEU A 409 16.17 11.28 -22.14
N ASN A 410 15.23 10.56 -22.75
CA ASN A 410 14.36 11.11 -23.78
C ASN A 410 12.95 10.48 -23.75
N LEU A 411 12.00 11.02 -24.50
CA LEU A 411 10.72 10.38 -24.78
C LEU A 411 10.86 9.36 -25.92
N PRO A 412 9.98 8.34 -25.99
CA PRO A 412 10.00 7.40 -27.09
C PRO A 412 9.55 8.07 -28.39
N ASP A 413 10.21 7.75 -29.48
CA ASP A 413 9.89 8.16 -30.84
C ASP A 413 9.59 6.97 -31.75
N GLY A 414 9.38 7.21 -33.06
CA GLY A 414 9.16 6.16 -34.04
C GLY A 414 10.31 5.17 -34.16
N GLY A 415 11.55 5.60 -33.86
CA GLY A 415 12.76 4.78 -33.88
C GLY A 415 12.83 3.74 -32.77
N SER A 416 12.03 3.88 -31.72
CA SER A 416 11.93 2.93 -30.61
C SER A 416 10.89 1.82 -30.84
N GLN A 417 10.16 1.84 -31.94
CA GLN A 417 9.11 0.87 -32.27
C GLN A 417 9.69 -0.44 -32.85
N PRO A 418 8.95 -1.56 -32.84
CA PRO A 418 9.38 -2.82 -33.45
C PRO A 418 9.75 -2.66 -34.93
N VAL A 419 10.81 -3.32 -35.37
CA VAL A 419 11.34 -3.20 -36.76
C VAL A 419 10.31 -3.53 -37.84
N ASP A 420 9.41 -4.46 -37.54
CA ASP A 420 8.35 -4.87 -38.49
C ASP A 420 7.18 -3.87 -38.58
N SER A 421 7.09 -2.91 -37.67
CA SER A 421 6.01 -1.93 -37.66
C SER A 421 6.17 -0.91 -38.79
N THR A 422 5.04 -0.49 -39.40
CA THR A 422 5.06 0.54 -40.47
C THR A 422 5.62 1.87 -39.96
N GLN A 423 5.34 2.21 -38.67
CA GLN A 423 5.88 3.42 -38.04
C GLN A 423 7.40 3.41 -37.97
N ARG A 424 8.02 2.27 -37.64
CA ARG A 424 9.45 2.14 -37.59
C ARG A 424 10.06 2.24 -38.99
N LYS A 425 9.48 1.52 -39.96
CA LYS A 425 9.95 1.56 -41.34
C LYS A 425 9.85 2.98 -41.93
N ALA A 426 8.75 3.69 -41.66
CA ALA A 426 8.62 5.08 -42.09
C ALA A 426 9.70 5.98 -41.47
N TYR A 427 9.98 5.80 -40.15
CA TYR A 427 11.02 6.53 -39.45
C TYR A 427 12.42 6.30 -40.05
N ASP A 428 12.76 5.06 -40.34
CA ASP A 428 14.05 4.69 -40.93
C ASP A 428 14.17 5.24 -42.35
N LEU A 429 13.13 5.16 -43.21
CA LEU A 429 13.08 5.70 -44.54
C LEU A 429 13.21 7.24 -44.58
N VAL A 430 12.55 7.92 -43.64
CA VAL A 430 12.70 9.40 -43.52
C VAL A 430 14.15 9.74 -43.13
N SER A 431 14.73 8.98 -42.17
CA SER A 431 16.12 9.20 -41.78
C SER A 431 17.10 8.97 -42.91
N GLU A 432 16.88 7.96 -43.76
CA GLU A 432 17.71 7.62 -44.91
C GLU A 432 17.57 8.66 -46.08
N GLY A 433 16.33 9.00 -46.43
CA GLY A 433 16.08 9.87 -47.61
C GLY A 433 16.19 11.38 -47.36
N PHE A 434 15.92 11.83 -46.14
CA PHE A 434 15.84 13.25 -45.82
C PHE A 434 16.81 13.67 -44.72
N GLY A 435 17.30 12.71 -43.94
CA GLY A 435 18.12 12.92 -42.74
C GLY A 435 17.32 12.74 -41.43
N PRO A 436 18.02 12.35 -40.35
CA PRO A 436 17.39 11.96 -39.12
C PRO A 436 16.51 13.03 -38.45
N GLY A 437 16.85 14.32 -38.61
CA GLY A 437 16.12 15.44 -38.04
C GLY A 437 14.73 15.68 -38.64
N PHE A 438 14.44 15.13 -39.85
CA PHE A 438 13.10 15.23 -40.45
C PHE A 438 12.05 14.43 -39.72
N ASN A 439 12.47 13.47 -38.80
CA ASN A 439 11.55 12.76 -37.93
C ASN A 439 11.07 13.57 -36.72
N GLY A 440 11.64 14.74 -36.48
CA GLY A 440 11.28 15.58 -35.32
C GLY A 440 11.56 17.08 -35.59
N PRO A 441 10.89 17.70 -36.56
CA PRO A 441 11.06 19.12 -36.83
C PRO A 441 10.60 19.97 -35.64
N LEU A 442 11.30 21.08 -35.40
CA LEU A 442 10.94 22.09 -34.43
C LEU A 442 9.99 23.10 -35.07
N ILE A 443 9.04 23.61 -34.34
CA ILE A 443 8.15 24.69 -34.78
C ILE A 443 8.52 25.93 -33.97
N VAL A 444 8.92 26.99 -34.64
CA VAL A 444 9.12 28.31 -34.07
C VAL A 444 7.87 29.13 -34.32
N ALA A 445 7.11 29.38 -33.25
CA ALA A 445 5.97 30.29 -33.29
C ALA A 445 6.48 31.71 -33.09
N VAL A 446 6.07 32.60 -33.97
CA VAL A 446 6.49 34.03 -34.07
C VAL A 446 5.26 34.89 -33.83
N ASP A 447 5.26 35.71 -32.80
CA ASP A 447 4.22 36.70 -32.55
C ASP A 447 4.46 37.88 -33.47
N ILE A 448 3.56 38.09 -34.45
CA ILE A 448 3.67 39.13 -35.49
C ILE A 448 2.73 40.30 -35.25
N THR A 449 2.12 40.38 -34.07
CA THR A 449 1.12 41.43 -33.76
C THR A 449 1.69 42.83 -33.73
N GLN A 450 3.00 43.00 -33.51
CA GLN A 450 3.66 44.31 -33.37
C GLN A 450 4.48 44.72 -34.59
N THR A 451 4.78 43.78 -35.51
CA THR A 451 5.55 44.11 -36.72
C THR A 451 4.66 44.63 -37.85
N VAL A 452 5.20 45.55 -38.65
CA VAL A 452 4.54 46.11 -39.86
C VAL A 452 5.10 45.56 -41.18
N THR A 453 6.24 44.85 -41.10
CA THR A 453 6.95 44.24 -42.24
C THR A 453 7.02 42.71 -42.09
N ILE A 454 5.84 42.09 -41.93
CA ILE A 454 5.69 40.70 -41.57
C ILE A 454 6.59 39.75 -42.37
N MET A 455 6.49 39.77 -43.69
CA MET A 455 7.23 38.85 -44.58
C MET A 455 8.74 39.09 -44.56
N GLU A 456 9.17 40.38 -44.50
CA GLU A 456 10.60 40.73 -44.43
C GLU A 456 11.24 40.30 -43.09
N ASP A 457 10.50 40.46 -42.00
CA ASP A 457 10.95 40.09 -40.69
C ASP A 457 10.98 38.56 -40.54
N LEU A 458 9.98 37.83 -41.02
CA LEU A 458 9.96 36.36 -41.06
C LEU A 458 11.13 35.80 -41.88
N ASP A 459 11.42 36.37 -43.06
CA ASP A 459 12.58 35.96 -43.87
C ASP A 459 13.91 36.24 -43.19
N SER A 460 14.00 37.39 -42.50
CA SER A 460 15.19 37.76 -41.72
C SER A 460 15.40 36.83 -40.51
N ILE A 461 14.34 36.50 -39.79
CA ILE A 461 14.36 35.51 -38.68
C ILE A 461 14.73 34.15 -39.25
N GLY A 462 14.07 33.67 -40.30
CA GLY A 462 14.37 32.41 -40.98
C GLY A 462 15.83 32.30 -41.44
N SER A 463 16.39 33.42 -41.91
CA SER A 463 17.81 33.47 -42.33
C SER A 463 18.76 33.37 -41.12
N GLN A 464 18.43 33.95 -39.97
CA GLN A 464 19.21 33.80 -38.74
C GLN A 464 19.15 32.35 -38.23
N LEU A 465 17.97 31.72 -38.24
CA LEU A 465 17.79 30.33 -37.83
C LEU A 465 18.56 29.37 -38.75
N ARG A 466 18.61 29.62 -40.07
CA ARG A 466 19.40 28.86 -41.05
C ARG A 466 20.90 28.92 -40.80
N GLY A 467 21.38 29.99 -40.16
CA GLY A 467 22.78 30.17 -39.80
C GLY A 467 23.22 29.45 -38.54
N LEU A 468 22.32 28.80 -37.81
CA LEU A 468 22.66 28.06 -36.60
C LEU A 468 23.32 26.72 -36.94
N ALA A 469 24.17 26.28 -36.04
CA ALA A 469 24.72 24.92 -36.09
C ALA A 469 23.60 23.89 -35.93
N ASP A 470 23.74 22.75 -36.59
CA ASP A 470 22.79 21.61 -36.54
C ASP A 470 21.42 21.91 -37.19
N VAL A 471 21.31 22.91 -38.10
CA VAL A 471 20.12 23.15 -38.87
C VAL A 471 20.29 22.60 -40.26
N ALA A 472 19.44 21.67 -40.71
CA ALA A 472 19.39 21.11 -42.05
C ALA A 472 18.49 21.91 -42.96
N TYR A 473 17.32 22.33 -42.47
CA TYR A 473 16.34 23.05 -43.30
C TYR A 473 15.51 24.03 -42.44
N VAL A 474 15.14 25.16 -43.02
CA VAL A 474 14.22 26.13 -42.43
C VAL A 474 13.17 26.49 -43.49
N SER A 475 11.90 26.30 -43.14
CA SER A 475 10.79 26.64 -44.01
C SER A 475 10.65 28.14 -44.20
N GLN A 476 9.88 28.55 -45.20
CA GLN A 476 9.37 29.92 -45.28
C GLN A 476 8.43 30.16 -44.08
N GLY A 477 8.43 31.37 -43.53
CA GLY A 477 7.50 31.78 -42.49
C GLY A 477 6.08 31.87 -43.06
N PHE A 478 5.14 31.25 -42.31
CA PHE A 478 3.74 31.19 -42.71
C PHE A 478 2.87 31.88 -41.66
N PRO A 479 2.30 33.05 -41.95
CA PRO A 479 1.39 33.74 -41.02
C PRO A 479 0.00 33.12 -41.05
N ASP A 480 -0.73 33.23 -39.93
CA ASP A 480 -2.14 32.85 -39.82
C ASP A 480 -3.06 33.83 -40.56
N GLU A 481 -4.33 33.45 -40.74
CA GLU A 481 -5.33 34.32 -41.38
C GLU A 481 -5.61 35.59 -40.55
N GLY A 482 -5.44 35.56 -39.25
CA GLY A 482 -5.61 36.69 -38.32
C GLY A 482 -4.42 37.65 -38.30
N LEU A 483 -3.29 37.27 -38.85
CA LEU A 483 -2.00 37.96 -38.80
C LEU A 483 -1.53 38.26 -37.36
N ASP A 484 -1.83 37.37 -36.44
CA ASP A 484 -1.39 37.46 -35.07
C ASP A 484 -0.15 36.63 -34.79
N THR A 485 -0.05 35.45 -35.43
CA THR A 485 1.03 34.49 -35.23
C THR A 485 1.51 33.94 -36.56
N ALA A 486 2.80 33.73 -36.68
CA ALA A 486 3.39 33.00 -37.81
C ALA A 486 4.17 31.78 -37.32
N ILE A 487 4.34 30.77 -38.15
CA ILE A 487 5.13 29.58 -37.90
C ILE A 487 6.32 29.50 -38.84
N ILE A 488 7.49 29.11 -38.29
CA ILE A 488 8.68 28.76 -39.07
C ILE A 488 9.08 27.32 -38.62
N GLN A 489 9.09 26.39 -39.55
CA GLN A 489 9.57 25.03 -39.27
C GLN A 489 11.10 25.02 -39.39
N VAL A 490 11.78 24.53 -38.38
CA VAL A 490 13.24 24.33 -38.35
C VAL A 490 13.48 22.83 -38.20
N THR A 491 14.16 22.26 -39.19
CA THR A 491 14.54 20.84 -39.17
C THR A 491 15.99 20.69 -38.77
N PRO A 492 16.32 20.01 -37.67
CA PRO A 492 17.69 19.73 -37.28
C PRO A 492 18.43 18.84 -38.30
N SER A 493 19.74 18.84 -38.28
CA SER A 493 20.56 17.86 -39.02
C SER A 493 20.68 16.55 -38.24
N SER A 494 20.61 16.63 -36.92
CA SER A 494 20.72 15.49 -35.96
C SER A 494 19.34 14.90 -35.63
N ALA A 495 19.35 13.69 -35.05
CA ALA A 495 18.11 13.00 -34.64
C ALA A 495 17.38 13.75 -33.53
N PRO A 496 16.05 13.59 -33.39
CA PRO A 496 15.24 14.27 -32.40
C PRO A 496 15.69 14.00 -30.94
N ASP A 497 16.26 12.84 -30.69
CA ASP A 497 16.73 12.38 -29.39
C ASP A 497 18.20 12.74 -29.08
N SER A 498 18.90 13.35 -30.06
CA SER A 498 20.33 13.66 -29.94
C SER A 498 20.61 14.85 -28.99
N LEU A 499 21.87 14.92 -28.52
CA LEU A 499 22.33 16.03 -27.68
C LEU A 499 22.41 17.33 -28.47
N GLU A 500 22.77 17.23 -29.75
CA GLU A 500 22.88 18.35 -30.70
C GLU A 500 21.53 19.04 -30.88
N THR A 501 20.45 18.28 -31.10
CA THR A 501 19.08 18.82 -31.20
C THR A 501 18.64 19.49 -29.90
N LYS A 502 18.97 18.91 -28.71
CA LYS A 502 18.71 19.55 -27.41
C LYS A 502 19.43 20.88 -27.25
N GLN A 503 20.65 20.99 -27.77
CA GLN A 503 21.45 22.22 -27.76
C GLN A 503 20.88 23.24 -28.76
N LEU A 504 20.41 22.80 -29.92
CA LEU A 504 19.78 23.68 -30.93
C LEU A 504 18.53 24.35 -30.34
N VAL A 505 17.64 23.58 -29.67
CA VAL A 505 16.45 24.15 -29.03
C VAL A 505 16.85 25.22 -28.00
N GLN A 506 17.88 24.99 -27.20
CA GLN A 506 18.36 25.98 -26.24
C GLN A 506 18.96 27.20 -26.95
N THR A 507 19.70 27.02 -28.05
CA THR A 507 20.29 28.11 -28.83
C THR A 507 19.21 28.99 -29.42
N ILE A 508 18.12 28.42 -29.93
CA ILE A 508 17.00 29.20 -30.49
C ILE A 508 16.32 30.01 -29.38
N ARG A 509 16.13 29.41 -28.18
CA ARG A 509 15.57 30.12 -27.03
C ARG A 509 16.47 31.25 -26.53
N ASP A 510 17.77 31.05 -26.54
CA ASP A 510 18.74 32.07 -26.15
C ASP A 510 18.76 33.25 -27.16
N LEU A 511 18.39 33.01 -28.41
CA LEU A 511 18.23 34.05 -29.43
C LEU A 511 16.90 34.81 -29.30
N ALA A 512 15.87 34.24 -28.70
CA ALA A 512 14.53 34.84 -28.64
C ALA A 512 14.52 36.30 -28.12
N PRO A 513 15.23 36.67 -27.03
CA PRO A 513 15.26 38.05 -26.55
C PRO A 513 15.87 39.04 -27.59
N SER A 514 16.86 38.59 -28.36
CA SER A 514 17.53 39.44 -29.35
C SER A 514 16.67 39.64 -30.60
N ILE A 515 15.90 38.62 -30.98
CA ILE A 515 14.94 38.69 -32.09
C ILE A 515 13.79 39.60 -31.68
N ALA A 516 13.22 39.42 -30.50
CA ALA A 516 12.15 40.29 -30.00
C ALA A 516 12.58 41.76 -29.91
N ALA A 517 13.80 42.05 -29.46
CA ALA A 517 14.33 43.42 -29.37
C ALA A 517 14.60 44.06 -30.74
N LYS A 518 14.86 43.26 -31.78
CA LYS A 518 15.23 43.76 -33.10
C LYS A 518 14.04 43.92 -34.05
N TYR A 519 13.06 43.02 -33.96
CA TYR A 519 11.95 42.93 -34.91
C TYR A 519 10.58 43.17 -34.25
N ASP A 520 10.53 43.42 -32.92
CA ASP A 520 9.30 43.46 -32.12
C ASP A 520 8.44 42.20 -32.26
N THR A 521 9.09 41.06 -32.56
CA THR A 521 8.45 39.76 -32.78
C THR A 521 9.00 38.72 -31.79
N PRO A 522 8.35 38.51 -30.66
CA PRO A 522 8.72 37.42 -29.74
C PRO A 522 8.60 36.06 -30.42
N ILE A 523 9.60 35.20 -30.26
CA ILE A 523 9.57 33.85 -30.78
C ILE A 523 9.52 32.84 -29.62
N THR A 524 8.85 31.71 -29.86
CA THR A 524 8.82 30.56 -28.91
C THR A 524 9.02 29.26 -29.68
N VAL A 525 9.70 28.30 -29.06
CA VAL A 525 9.99 27.00 -29.69
C VAL A 525 9.03 25.95 -29.17
N THR A 526 8.36 25.26 -30.11
CA THR A 526 7.43 24.16 -29.82
C THR A 526 7.60 23.02 -30.83
N GLY A 527 6.64 22.12 -30.89
CA GLY A 527 6.69 20.89 -31.65
C GLY A 527 7.01 19.69 -30.76
N THR A 528 6.73 18.49 -31.24
CA THR A 528 6.86 17.23 -30.44
C THR A 528 8.25 17.04 -29.83
N THR A 529 9.29 17.39 -30.58
CA THR A 529 10.69 17.31 -30.12
C THR A 529 10.98 18.32 -29.02
N ALA A 530 10.57 19.58 -29.13
CA ALA A 530 10.81 20.59 -28.09
C ALA A 530 10.01 20.29 -26.84
N ILE A 531 8.76 19.82 -26.96
CA ILE A 531 7.95 19.34 -25.83
C ILE A 531 8.63 18.16 -25.14
N GLY A 532 9.13 17.17 -25.88
CA GLY A 532 9.87 16.01 -25.35
C GLY A 532 11.12 16.43 -24.58
N ILE A 533 11.87 17.41 -25.07
CA ILE A 533 13.05 17.96 -24.39
C ILE A 533 12.63 18.66 -23.08
N ASP A 534 11.58 19.47 -23.09
CA ASP A 534 11.09 20.14 -21.87
C ASP A 534 10.60 19.15 -20.81
N ILE A 535 9.89 18.08 -21.22
CA ILE A 535 9.47 16.98 -20.36
C ILE A 535 10.68 16.31 -19.73
N SER A 536 11.68 15.96 -20.55
CA SER A 536 12.89 15.29 -20.10
C SER A 536 13.69 16.15 -19.11
N ASN A 537 13.81 17.45 -19.37
CA ASN A 537 14.44 18.41 -18.47
C ASN A 537 13.68 18.55 -17.15
N ARG A 538 12.35 18.62 -17.20
CA ARG A 538 11.50 18.69 -16.00
C ARG A 538 11.63 17.43 -15.13
N LEU A 539 11.61 16.26 -15.78
CA LEU A 539 11.78 14.96 -15.10
C LEU A 539 13.16 14.82 -14.47
N THR A 540 14.21 15.18 -15.23
CA THR A 540 15.59 15.15 -14.72
C THR A 540 15.76 16.06 -13.51
N SER A 541 15.23 17.27 -13.57
CA SER A 541 15.28 18.21 -12.44
C SER A 541 14.46 17.76 -11.23
N ALA A 542 13.40 16.98 -11.43
CA ALA A 542 12.55 16.43 -10.37
C ALA A 542 13.17 15.18 -9.71
N LEU A 543 14.13 14.50 -10.33
CA LEU A 543 14.69 13.23 -9.84
C LEU A 543 15.33 13.35 -8.46
N VAL A 544 16.15 14.39 -8.24
CA VAL A 544 16.86 14.59 -6.97
C VAL A 544 15.89 15.01 -5.84
N PRO A 545 15.02 16.03 -6.00
CA PRO A 545 14.01 16.36 -5.00
C PRO A 545 13.11 15.17 -4.64
N PHE A 546 12.62 14.44 -5.63
CA PHE A 546 11.80 13.24 -5.43
C PHE A 546 12.56 12.18 -4.61
N GLY A 547 13.81 11.90 -4.97
CA GLY A 547 14.65 10.97 -4.25
C GLY A 547 14.85 11.36 -2.79
N LEU A 548 15.08 12.64 -2.50
CA LEU A 548 15.23 13.14 -1.14
C LEU A 548 13.93 12.99 -0.32
N ILE A 549 12.78 13.26 -0.93
CA ILE A 549 11.47 13.09 -0.27
C ILE A 549 11.25 11.62 0.06
N VAL A 550 11.42 10.72 -0.92
CA VAL A 550 11.21 9.29 -0.76
C VAL A 550 12.14 8.71 0.31
N VAL A 551 13.44 9.02 0.24
CA VAL A 551 14.44 8.56 1.21
C VAL A 551 14.19 9.14 2.60
N GLY A 552 13.88 10.44 2.69
CA GLY A 552 13.60 11.11 3.95
C GLY A 552 12.37 10.51 4.66
N LEU A 553 11.29 10.31 3.91
CA LEU A 553 10.06 9.68 4.42
C LEU A 553 10.32 8.24 4.89
N SER A 554 11.14 7.48 4.13
CA SER A 554 11.61 6.15 4.52
C SER A 554 12.28 6.14 5.88
N ILE A 555 13.26 7.02 6.05
CA ILE A 555 14.01 7.11 7.29
C ILE A 555 13.05 7.36 8.46
N VAL A 556 12.09 8.27 8.30
CA VAL A 556 11.09 8.57 9.34
C VAL A 556 10.22 7.34 9.64
N LEU A 557 9.65 6.70 8.61
CA LEU A 557 8.77 5.56 8.77
C LEU A 557 9.48 4.36 9.42
N LEU A 558 10.68 4.02 8.94
CA LEU A 558 11.46 2.92 9.52
C LEU A 558 11.95 3.26 10.94
N MET A 559 12.19 4.54 11.24
CA MET A 559 12.56 4.98 12.59
C MET A 559 11.41 4.78 13.58
N MET A 560 10.16 5.00 13.14
CA MET A 560 8.96 4.69 13.94
C MET A 560 8.86 3.20 14.25
N VAL A 561 9.11 2.35 13.24
CA VAL A 561 9.01 0.89 13.35
C VAL A 561 10.11 0.30 14.22
N PHE A 562 11.36 0.57 13.86
CA PHE A 562 12.50 -0.09 14.50
C PHE A 562 12.97 0.61 15.78
N ARG A 563 12.49 1.83 16.05
CA ARG A 563 12.96 2.65 17.17
C ARG A 563 14.49 2.69 17.23
N SER A 564 15.10 2.93 16.08
CA SER A 564 16.53 2.98 15.84
C SER A 564 16.84 4.06 14.81
N VAL A 565 18.00 4.71 14.92
CA VAL A 565 18.48 5.69 13.93
C VAL A 565 19.35 5.01 12.86
N LEU A 566 20.19 4.05 13.26
CA LEU A 566 21.14 3.41 12.35
C LEU A 566 20.49 2.45 11.35
N VAL A 567 19.43 1.75 11.76
CA VAL A 567 18.73 0.80 10.87
C VAL A 567 18.09 1.52 9.68
N PRO A 568 17.33 2.61 9.82
CA PRO A 568 16.79 3.37 8.70
C PRO A 568 17.86 3.93 7.75
N ILE A 569 18.93 4.50 8.31
CA ILE A 569 20.00 5.09 7.50
C ILE A 569 20.70 4.02 6.65
N LYS A 570 21.05 2.87 7.23
CA LYS A 570 21.67 1.78 6.46
C LYS A 570 20.74 1.23 5.39
N ALA A 571 19.43 1.16 5.69
CA ALA A 571 18.42 0.68 4.75
C ALA A 571 18.28 1.64 3.56
N ALA A 572 18.23 2.95 3.82
CA ALA A 572 18.16 3.98 2.80
C ALA A 572 19.42 3.99 1.89
N LEU A 573 20.61 3.87 2.47
CA LEU A 573 21.86 3.80 1.69
C LEU A 573 21.95 2.51 0.86
N GLY A 574 21.54 1.37 1.41
CA GLY A 574 21.49 0.11 0.68
C GLY A 574 20.49 0.15 -0.48
N PHE A 575 19.31 0.75 -0.25
CA PHE A 575 18.32 0.99 -1.29
C PHE A 575 18.86 1.87 -2.42
N LEU A 576 19.43 3.05 -2.09
CA LEU A 576 20.00 3.94 -3.10
C LEU A 576 21.07 3.24 -3.94
N LEU A 577 21.92 2.46 -3.30
CA LEU A 577 22.97 1.72 -4.01
C LEU A 577 22.39 0.67 -4.97
N SER A 578 21.33 -0.04 -4.59
CA SER A 578 20.65 -1.01 -5.46
C SER A 578 19.92 -0.35 -6.62
N VAL A 579 19.30 0.82 -6.39
CA VAL A 579 18.59 1.57 -7.43
C VAL A 579 19.56 2.12 -8.47
N VAL A 580 20.66 2.76 -8.04
CA VAL A 580 21.67 3.29 -8.97
C VAL A 580 22.34 2.16 -9.75
N ALA A 581 22.61 1.02 -9.12
CA ALA A 581 23.10 -0.17 -9.82
C ALA A 581 22.10 -0.72 -10.84
N SER A 582 20.77 -0.66 -10.52
CA SER A 582 19.72 -1.03 -11.47
C SER A 582 19.67 -0.09 -12.67
N PHE A 583 19.79 1.23 -12.45
CA PHE A 583 19.93 2.21 -13.55
C PHE A 583 21.14 1.89 -14.43
N GLY A 584 22.30 1.56 -13.80
CA GLY A 584 23.49 1.18 -14.54
C GLY A 584 23.30 -0.04 -15.43
N VAL A 585 22.57 -1.06 -14.96
CA VAL A 585 22.24 -2.23 -15.80
C VAL A 585 21.31 -1.85 -16.94
N VAL A 586 20.27 -1.02 -16.67
CA VAL A 586 19.36 -0.55 -17.73
C VAL A 586 20.14 0.24 -18.80
N VAL A 587 21.02 1.16 -18.40
CA VAL A 587 21.88 1.91 -19.34
C VAL A 587 22.77 0.97 -20.13
N ALA A 588 23.43 0.01 -19.47
CA ALA A 588 24.32 -0.93 -20.16
C ALA A 588 23.58 -1.77 -21.21
N VAL A 589 22.33 -2.15 -20.94
CA VAL A 589 21.54 -2.98 -21.85
C VAL A 589 20.87 -2.14 -22.95
N PHE A 590 20.15 -1.08 -22.60
CA PHE A 590 19.31 -0.35 -23.56
C PHE A 590 20.02 0.82 -24.22
N GLN A 591 21.01 1.44 -23.57
CA GLN A 591 21.75 2.55 -24.15
C GLN A 591 23.09 2.11 -24.79
N TRP A 592 23.80 1.15 -24.15
CA TRP A 592 25.07 0.64 -24.68
C TRP A 592 24.91 -0.65 -25.51
N GLY A 593 23.72 -1.27 -25.51
CA GLY A 593 23.42 -2.48 -26.28
C GLY A 593 24.00 -3.78 -25.73
N TRP A 594 24.47 -3.82 -24.46
CA TRP A 594 24.99 -5.07 -23.88
C TRP A 594 23.87 -6.10 -23.75
N LEU A 595 24.13 -7.31 -24.24
CA LEU A 595 23.13 -8.38 -24.26
C LEU A 595 21.86 -8.05 -25.09
N GLY A 596 21.93 -7.07 -25.99
CA GLY A 596 20.80 -6.61 -26.80
C GLY A 596 20.14 -7.75 -27.57
N ASP A 597 20.92 -8.61 -28.23
CA ASP A 597 20.43 -9.76 -29.00
C ASP A 597 19.64 -10.77 -28.15
N ILE A 598 20.01 -10.93 -26.86
CA ILE A 598 19.34 -11.89 -25.95
C ILE A 598 18.04 -11.31 -25.40
N ILE A 599 18.02 -9.98 -25.16
CA ILE A 599 16.87 -9.27 -24.54
C ILE A 599 15.91 -8.78 -25.62
N GLY A 600 16.32 -8.78 -26.89
CA GLY A 600 15.54 -8.24 -28.01
C GLY A 600 15.57 -6.71 -28.04
N VAL A 601 16.74 -6.10 -27.75
CA VAL A 601 17.00 -4.66 -27.95
C VAL A 601 17.63 -4.50 -29.31
N GLU A 602 16.83 -4.12 -30.27
CA GLU A 602 17.26 -4.02 -31.67
C GLU A 602 18.06 -2.75 -31.94
N ASN A 603 17.67 -1.65 -31.27
CA ASN A 603 18.37 -0.36 -31.36
C ASN A 603 18.66 0.18 -29.97
N PRO A 604 19.93 0.23 -29.56
CA PRO A 604 20.34 0.97 -28.38
C PRO A 604 20.07 2.48 -28.54
N GLY A 605 19.50 3.11 -27.53
CA GLY A 605 19.16 4.53 -27.56
C GLY A 605 18.95 5.12 -26.15
N PRO A 606 18.55 6.38 -26.06
CA PRO A 606 18.28 7.02 -24.78
C PRO A 606 17.21 6.29 -23.98
N ILE A 607 17.29 6.42 -22.67
CA ILE A 607 16.36 5.80 -21.74
C ILE A 607 15.12 6.69 -21.55
N LEU A 608 13.97 6.08 -21.34
CA LEU A 608 12.72 6.78 -21.07
C LEU A 608 12.85 7.76 -19.90
N SER A 609 12.53 9.02 -20.09
CA SER A 609 12.73 10.10 -19.12
C SER A 609 12.02 9.89 -17.78
N PHE A 610 10.87 9.23 -17.78
CA PHE A 610 10.10 8.96 -16.55
C PHE A 610 10.47 7.65 -15.87
N MET A 611 11.24 6.78 -16.53
CA MET A 611 11.63 5.47 -15.99
C MET A 611 12.38 5.57 -14.64
N PRO A 612 13.38 6.45 -14.45
CA PRO A 612 14.10 6.52 -13.18
C PRO A 612 13.21 6.86 -12.00
N ILE A 613 12.23 7.75 -12.17
CA ILE A 613 11.31 8.17 -11.12
C ILE A 613 10.36 7.03 -10.77
N ILE A 614 9.77 6.37 -11.76
CA ILE A 614 8.89 5.21 -11.56
C ILE A 614 9.66 4.08 -10.89
N LEU A 615 10.84 3.74 -11.42
CA LEU A 615 11.67 2.67 -10.88
C LEU A 615 12.03 2.92 -9.41
N MET A 616 12.42 4.17 -9.08
CA MET A 616 12.75 4.55 -7.72
C MET A 616 11.52 4.45 -6.80
N ALA A 617 10.35 4.93 -7.22
CA ALA A 617 9.12 4.85 -6.44
C ALA A 617 8.69 3.41 -6.14
N VAL A 618 8.70 2.55 -7.16
CA VAL A 618 8.27 1.15 -7.05
C VAL A 618 9.28 0.32 -6.27
N LEU A 619 10.57 0.40 -6.63
CA LEU A 619 11.62 -0.32 -5.91
C LEU A 619 11.69 0.09 -4.45
N PHE A 620 11.49 1.38 -4.15
CA PHE A 620 11.45 1.86 -2.77
C PHE A 620 10.35 1.15 -1.97
N GLY A 621 9.13 1.13 -2.52
CA GLY A 621 8.00 0.46 -1.87
C GLY A 621 8.29 -1.01 -1.58
N LEU A 622 8.70 -1.75 -2.61
CA LEU A 622 8.98 -3.18 -2.53
C LEU A 622 10.22 -3.49 -1.65
N ALA A 623 11.22 -2.61 -1.69
CA ALA A 623 12.41 -2.77 -0.86
C ALA A 623 12.09 -2.62 0.63
N MET A 624 11.22 -1.70 1.04
CA MET A 624 10.90 -1.47 2.44
C MET A 624 10.20 -2.66 3.10
N ASP A 625 9.36 -3.37 2.39
CA ASP A 625 8.59 -4.53 2.89
C ASP A 625 9.51 -5.62 3.46
N TYR A 626 10.55 -5.97 2.73
CA TYR A 626 11.51 -6.99 3.16
C TYR A 626 12.43 -6.53 4.29
N GLU A 627 12.78 -5.25 4.32
CA GLU A 627 13.55 -4.69 5.43
C GLU A 627 12.76 -4.80 6.72
N VAL A 628 11.48 -4.40 6.69
CA VAL A 628 10.60 -4.51 7.85
C VAL A 628 10.52 -5.97 8.31
N PHE A 629 10.28 -6.90 7.40
CA PHE A 629 10.12 -8.32 7.75
C PHE A 629 11.39 -8.97 8.30
N LEU A 630 12.55 -8.70 7.68
CA LEU A 630 13.81 -9.33 8.08
C LEU A 630 14.34 -8.76 9.39
N VAL A 631 14.30 -7.42 9.52
CA VAL A 631 14.88 -6.73 10.68
C VAL A 631 13.95 -6.81 11.90
N SER A 632 12.61 -6.87 11.73
CA SER A 632 11.69 -7.11 12.86
C SER A 632 11.97 -8.47 13.51
N GLY A 633 12.21 -9.53 12.71
CA GLY A 633 12.62 -10.83 13.26
C GLY A 633 13.94 -10.77 14.05
N MET A 634 14.91 -9.97 13.59
CA MET A 634 16.16 -9.75 14.35
C MET A 634 15.91 -8.96 15.64
N ARG A 635 15.02 -7.97 15.60
CA ARG A 635 14.66 -7.16 16.76
C ARG A 635 13.93 -7.99 17.82
N GLU A 636 12.97 -8.82 17.42
CA GLU A 636 12.25 -9.73 18.31
C GLU A 636 13.24 -10.61 19.09
N GLU A 637 14.23 -11.21 18.39
CA GLU A 637 15.25 -12.02 19.05
C GLU A 637 16.20 -11.19 19.92
N PHE A 638 16.49 -9.93 19.54
CA PHE A 638 17.31 -9.04 20.36
C PHE A 638 16.61 -8.62 21.66
N VAL A 639 15.32 -8.30 21.61
CA VAL A 639 14.53 -7.93 22.78
C VAL A 639 14.46 -9.10 23.77
N LYS A 640 14.34 -10.34 23.25
CA LYS A 640 14.29 -11.56 24.09
C LYS A 640 15.63 -11.92 24.75
N THR A 641 16.73 -11.75 24.02
CA THR A 641 18.04 -12.32 24.44
C THR A 641 19.06 -11.28 24.87
N GLY A 642 18.91 -10.02 24.46
CA GLY A 642 19.92 -8.97 24.66
C GLY A 642 21.23 -9.16 23.89
N ASP A 643 21.37 -10.28 23.12
CA ASP A 643 22.56 -10.61 22.32
C ASP A 643 22.34 -10.25 20.85
N ALA A 644 23.04 -9.19 20.37
CA ALA A 644 22.92 -8.71 19.01
C ALA A 644 23.39 -9.74 17.97
N ARG A 645 24.43 -10.54 18.27
CA ARG A 645 24.92 -11.56 17.33
C ARG A 645 23.98 -12.76 17.23
N TYR A 646 23.45 -13.19 18.34
CA TYR A 646 22.45 -14.23 18.39
C TYR A 646 21.21 -13.79 17.60
N ALA A 647 20.74 -12.57 17.84
CA ALA A 647 19.58 -11.98 17.19
C ALA A 647 19.72 -11.90 15.67
N VAL A 648 20.84 -11.41 15.16
CA VAL A 648 21.13 -11.39 13.71
C VAL A 648 21.10 -12.80 13.14
N LYS A 649 21.78 -13.76 13.77
CA LYS A 649 21.90 -15.13 13.27
C LYS A 649 20.55 -15.85 13.20
N HIS A 650 19.78 -15.82 14.27
CA HIS A 650 18.51 -16.56 14.38
C HIS A 650 17.33 -15.82 13.74
N GLY A 651 17.23 -14.51 13.94
CA GLY A 651 16.20 -13.68 13.29
C GLY A 651 16.30 -13.73 11.77
N PHE A 652 17.53 -13.65 11.23
CA PHE A 652 17.76 -13.83 9.79
C PHE A 652 17.36 -15.23 9.29
N ALA A 653 17.78 -16.29 9.98
CA ALA A 653 17.54 -17.66 9.54
C ALA A 653 16.03 -17.98 9.45
N ASN A 654 15.21 -17.37 10.32
CA ASN A 654 13.76 -17.53 10.34
C ASN A 654 13.09 -16.85 9.13
N GLY A 655 13.55 -15.65 8.72
CA GLY A 655 12.98 -14.87 7.62
C GLY A 655 13.54 -15.20 6.23
N ALA A 656 14.82 -15.59 6.14
CA ALA A 656 15.59 -15.68 4.90
C ALA A 656 14.90 -16.49 3.77
N ARG A 657 14.23 -17.59 4.11
CA ARG A 657 13.57 -18.43 3.10
C ARG A 657 12.36 -17.75 2.48
N VAL A 658 11.58 -17.08 3.28
CA VAL A 658 10.36 -16.41 2.79
C VAL A 658 10.76 -15.23 1.93
N VAL A 659 11.73 -14.44 2.36
CA VAL A 659 12.31 -13.32 1.59
C VAL A 659 12.91 -13.82 0.27
N THR A 660 13.66 -14.93 0.27
CA THR A 660 14.21 -15.50 -0.98
C THR A 660 13.12 -15.94 -1.95
N ALA A 661 12.06 -16.61 -1.45
CA ALA A 661 10.97 -17.07 -2.29
C ALA A 661 10.19 -15.88 -2.88
N ALA A 662 9.89 -14.89 -2.07
CA ALA A 662 9.21 -13.68 -2.46
C ALA A 662 10.00 -12.88 -3.52
N ALA A 663 11.31 -12.69 -3.29
CA ALA A 663 12.19 -12.03 -4.25
C ALA A 663 12.29 -12.77 -5.59
N LEU A 664 12.35 -14.10 -5.58
CA LEU A 664 12.34 -14.90 -6.83
C LEU A 664 11.00 -14.78 -7.55
N ILE A 665 9.87 -14.79 -6.83
CA ILE A 665 8.55 -14.63 -7.45
C ILE A 665 8.47 -13.28 -8.14
N MET A 666 8.83 -12.20 -7.44
CA MET A 666 8.76 -10.86 -8.02
C MET A 666 9.76 -10.69 -9.17
N PHE A 667 10.98 -11.21 -9.02
CA PHE A 667 11.96 -11.21 -10.12
C PHE A 667 11.36 -11.82 -11.39
N PHE A 668 10.79 -13.02 -11.30
CA PHE A 668 10.20 -13.70 -12.47
C PHE A 668 8.93 -13.02 -12.97
N VAL A 669 8.09 -12.46 -12.09
CA VAL A 669 6.91 -11.71 -12.50
C VAL A 669 7.31 -10.48 -13.33
N PHE A 670 8.29 -9.67 -12.88
CA PHE A 670 8.74 -8.51 -13.65
C PHE A 670 9.56 -8.93 -14.88
N PHE A 671 10.43 -9.91 -14.75
CA PHE A 671 11.25 -10.37 -15.87
C PHE A 671 10.44 -10.93 -17.03
N ALA A 672 9.25 -11.48 -16.76
CA ALA A 672 8.33 -11.99 -17.79
C ALA A 672 7.86 -10.92 -18.79
N PHE A 673 7.86 -9.64 -18.38
CA PHE A 673 7.52 -8.52 -19.27
C PHE A 673 8.69 -8.02 -20.14
N VAL A 674 9.91 -8.57 -19.96
CA VAL A 674 11.10 -8.14 -20.72
C VAL A 674 11.08 -8.63 -22.17
N PRO A 675 10.76 -9.91 -22.51
CA PRO A 675 10.93 -10.43 -23.87
C PRO A 675 10.01 -9.78 -24.92
N GLU A 676 8.74 -9.56 -24.56
CA GLU A 676 7.68 -9.10 -25.49
C GLU A 676 7.14 -7.71 -25.17
N GLY A 677 7.67 -7.02 -24.14
CA GLY A 677 7.22 -5.69 -23.79
C GLY A 677 7.42 -4.71 -24.95
N SER A 678 6.46 -3.77 -25.16
CA SER A 678 6.67 -2.61 -26.00
C SER A 678 7.88 -1.78 -25.55
N GLY A 679 8.45 -0.95 -26.40
CA GLY A 679 9.67 -0.17 -26.14
C GLY A 679 9.72 0.55 -24.78
N MET A 680 8.57 0.95 -24.25
CA MET A 680 8.46 1.63 -22.95
C MET A 680 8.54 0.68 -21.72
N ILE A 681 8.03 -0.54 -21.83
CA ILE A 681 7.85 -1.44 -20.70
C ILE A 681 9.12 -2.27 -20.42
N LYS A 682 9.84 -2.66 -21.47
CA LYS A 682 11.07 -3.47 -21.34
C LYS A 682 12.09 -2.87 -20.36
N PRO A 683 12.49 -1.57 -20.45
CA PRO A 683 13.46 -0.98 -19.52
C PRO A 683 12.96 -0.93 -18.08
N ILE A 684 11.65 -0.63 -17.87
CA ILE A 684 11.04 -0.61 -16.55
C ILE A 684 11.01 -2.00 -15.95
N ALA A 685 10.59 -3.00 -16.71
CA ALA A 685 10.48 -4.39 -16.25
C ALA A 685 11.85 -4.98 -15.90
N LEU A 686 12.86 -4.77 -16.74
CA LEU A 686 14.24 -5.20 -16.46
C LEU A 686 14.81 -4.48 -15.25
N GLY A 687 14.63 -3.17 -15.17
CA GLY A 687 15.08 -2.36 -14.04
C GLY A 687 14.48 -2.81 -12.71
N LEU A 688 13.18 -3.11 -12.68
CA LEU A 688 12.49 -3.65 -11.51
C LEU A 688 12.99 -5.05 -11.16
N ALA A 689 13.09 -5.96 -12.12
CA ALA A 689 13.56 -7.32 -11.89
C ALA A 689 14.98 -7.33 -11.30
N VAL A 690 15.91 -6.62 -11.94
CA VAL A 690 17.32 -6.54 -11.50
C VAL A 690 17.43 -5.79 -10.18
N GLY A 691 16.70 -4.69 -10.01
CA GLY A 691 16.68 -3.92 -8.77
C GLY A 691 16.24 -4.77 -7.57
N ILE A 692 15.18 -5.58 -7.73
CA ILE A 692 14.72 -6.51 -6.70
C ILE A 692 15.77 -7.60 -6.44
N ALA A 693 16.40 -8.14 -7.48
CA ALA A 693 17.45 -9.14 -7.29
C ALA A 693 18.64 -8.56 -6.50
N PHE A 694 19.08 -7.34 -6.81
CA PHE A 694 20.15 -6.67 -6.08
C PHE A 694 19.76 -6.36 -4.64
N ASP A 695 18.57 -5.79 -4.43
CA ASP A 695 18.08 -5.49 -3.10
C ASP A 695 17.94 -6.76 -2.25
N ALA A 696 17.28 -7.79 -2.76
CA ALA A 696 17.04 -9.00 -2.00
C ALA A 696 18.34 -9.79 -1.71
N PHE A 697 19.16 -10.07 -2.72
CA PHE A 697 20.30 -10.99 -2.55
C PHE A 697 21.58 -10.30 -2.10
N LEU A 698 21.91 -9.12 -2.65
CA LEU A 698 23.13 -8.41 -2.29
C LEU A 698 22.94 -7.53 -1.07
N VAL A 699 21.87 -6.70 -1.04
CA VAL A 699 21.65 -5.79 0.08
C VAL A 699 21.11 -6.56 1.28
N ARG A 700 19.95 -7.23 1.18
CA ARG A 700 19.28 -7.80 2.36
C ARG A 700 19.85 -9.10 2.85
N MET A 701 20.17 -10.00 1.95
CA MET A 701 20.74 -11.30 2.35
C MET A 701 22.21 -11.22 2.73
N THR A 702 22.94 -10.18 2.31
CA THR A 702 24.39 -10.07 2.52
C THR A 702 24.79 -8.81 3.27
N LEU A 703 24.46 -7.60 2.76
CA LEU A 703 24.89 -6.33 3.35
C LEU A 703 24.24 -6.08 4.71
N VAL A 704 22.93 -6.30 4.83
CA VAL A 704 22.19 -6.05 6.07
C VAL A 704 22.74 -6.89 7.23
N PRO A 705 22.87 -8.23 7.17
CA PRO A 705 23.42 -9.00 8.28
C PRO A 705 24.90 -8.67 8.56
N ALA A 706 25.68 -8.29 7.53
CA ALA A 706 27.06 -7.84 7.72
C ALA A 706 27.12 -6.55 8.55
N LEU A 707 26.36 -5.52 8.15
CA LEU A 707 26.31 -4.23 8.86
C LEU A 707 25.71 -4.36 10.26
N MET A 708 24.64 -5.15 10.44
CA MET A 708 24.07 -5.41 11.76
C MET A 708 25.05 -6.13 12.69
N THR A 709 25.91 -6.99 12.13
CA THR A 709 26.98 -7.65 12.91
C THR A 709 28.07 -6.65 13.30
N LEU A 710 28.43 -5.70 12.42
CA LEU A 710 29.42 -4.66 12.68
C LEU A 710 28.91 -3.65 13.74
N PHE A 711 27.68 -3.21 13.62
CA PHE A 711 27.10 -2.25 14.55
C PHE A 711 26.74 -2.88 15.92
N GLY A 712 26.47 -4.17 15.96
CA GLY A 712 26.13 -4.87 17.19
C GLY A 712 24.97 -4.21 17.95
N LYS A 713 25.18 -3.89 19.26
CA LYS A 713 24.16 -3.24 20.08
C LYS A 713 23.83 -1.80 19.62
N ALA A 714 24.77 -1.10 18.98
CA ALA A 714 24.55 0.24 18.47
C ALA A 714 23.48 0.29 17.37
N ALA A 715 23.25 -0.83 16.65
CA ALA A 715 22.18 -0.93 15.66
C ALA A 715 20.79 -0.63 16.23
N TRP A 716 20.58 -0.83 17.52
CA TRP A 716 19.28 -0.65 18.21
C TRP A 716 19.24 0.63 19.06
N TRP A 717 20.20 1.55 18.90
CA TRP A 717 20.26 2.77 19.66
C TRP A 717 19.29 3.84 19.12
N MET A 718 18.60 4.50 20.07
CA MET A 718 17.73 5.65 19.79
C MET A 718 17.87 6.72 20.88
N PRO A 719 17.99 8.00 20.51
CA PRO A 719 17.98 9.09 21.48
C PRO A 719 16.67 9.15 22.26
N ARG A 720 16.76 9.39 23.57
CA ARG A 720 15.57 9.41 24.47
C ARG A 720 14.52 10.43 24.07
N TRP A 721 14.94 11.62 23.60
CA TRP A 721 14.03 12.66 23.14
C TRP A 721 13.23 12.24 21.92
N LEU A 722 13.87 11.60 20.96
CA LEU A 722 13.26 11.10 19.73
C LEU A 722 12.32 9.92 20.02
N GLY A 723 12.70 9.06 20.97
CA GLY A 723 11.85 7.95 21.42
C GLY A 723 10.56 8.38 22.11
N ARG A 724 10.49 9.61 22.66
CA ARG A 724 9.27 10.20 23.23
C ARG A 724 8.37 10.83 22.17
N LEU A 725 8.95 11.34 21.08
CA LEU A 725 8.23 12.01 20.00
C LEU A 725 7.53 11.00 19.08
N LEU A 726 8.15 9.83 18.85
CA LEU A 726 7.64 8.85 17.90
C LEU A 726 6.58 7.93 18.55
N PRO A 727 5.45 7.68 17.88
CA PRO A 727 4.43 6.73 18.34
C PRO A 727 5.00 5.32 18.44
N ASN A 728 4.46 4.51 19.35
CA ASN A 728 4.80 3.10 19.47
C ASN A 728 3.92 2.28 18.52
N VAL A 729 4.50 1.78 17.44
CA VAL A 729 3.79 0.95 16.46
C VAL A 729 4.16 -0.51 16.73
N ASP A 730 3.22 -1.27 17.32
CA ASP A 730 3.39 -2.72 17.55
C ASP A 730 3.13 -3.49 16.24
N ILE A 731 4.20 -3.80 15.51
CA ILE A 731 4.14 -4.65 14.30
C ILE A 731 4.36 -6.13 14.68
N GLU A 732 5.05 -6.38 15.79
CA GLU A 732 5.46 -7.72 16.21
C GLU A 732 4.31 -8.50 16.87
N GLY A 733 3.22 -7.81 17.23
CA GLY A 733 2.05 -8.40 17.88
C GLY A 733 2.33 -8.82 19.33
N GLU A 734 3.21 -8.10 20.04
CA GLU A 734 3.49 -8.34 21.45
C GLU A 734 2.22 -8.14 22.27
N GLN A 735 1.51 -7.04 22.05
CA GLN A 735 0.19 -6.78 22.65
C GLN A 735 -0.84 -7.87 22.30
N LEU A 736 -0.79 -8.43 21.10
CA LEU A 736 -1.68 -9.53 20.70
C LEU A 736 -1.32 -10.83 21.42
N ARG A 737 -0.03 -11.11 21.65
CA ARG A 737 0.42 -12.28 22.42
C ARG A 737 0.03 -12.15 23.90
N GLU A 738 0.24 -10.98 24.49
CA GLU A 738 -0.21 -10.68 25.85
C GLU A 738 -1.72 -10.84 25.99
N HIS A 739 -2.47 -10.30 25.03
CA HIS A 739 -3.92 -10.46 24.97
C HIS A 739 -4.32 -11.94 24.88
N LYS A 740 -3.67 -12.74 24.02
CA LYS A 740 -3.95 -14.18 23.93
C LYS A 740 -3.65 -14.91 25.24
N HIS A 741 -2.50 -14.65 25.85
CA HIS A 741 -2.16 -15.24 27.15
C HIS A 741 -3.18 -14.88 28.22
N ALA A 742 -3.66 -13.64 28.23
CA ALA A 742 -4.71 -13.20 29.15
C ALA A 742 -6.06 -13.91 28.88
N VAL A 743 -6.45 -14.06 27.61
CA VAL A 743 -7.68 -14.78 27.22
C VAL A 743 -7.58 -16.27 27.54
N ASP A 744 -6.44 -16.92 27.27
CA ASP A 744 -6.24 -18.35 27.58
C ASP A 744 -6.23 -18.59 29.08
N TRP A 745 -5.64 -17.70 29.86
CA TRP A 745 -5.73 -17.74 31.34
C TRP A 745 -7.18 -17.56 31.79
N ALA A 746 -7.91 -16.57 31.28
CA ALA A 746 -9.30 -16.34 31.66
C ALA A 746 -10.22 -17.54 31.33
N ARG A 747 -9.94 -18.27 30.24
CA ARG A 747 -10.64 -19.52 29.90
C ARG A 747 -10.27 -20.67 30.87
N GLY A 748 -9.03 -20.72 31.35
CA GLY A 748 -8.54 -21.70 32.32
C GLY A 748 -9.22 -21.57 33.68
N GLU A 749 -9.65 -20.35 34.06
CA GLU A 749 -10.39 -20.07 35.31
C GLU A 749 -11.85 -20.59 35.32
N GLY A 750 -12.30 -21.20 34.24
CA GLY A 750 -13.63 -21.81 34.14
C GLY A 750 -14.78 -20.80 34.05
N GLU A 751 -15.95 -21.19 34.58
CA GLU A 751 -17.16 -20.36 34.53
C GLU A 751 -17.31 -19.39 35.72
N LEU A 752 -16.21 -18.78 36.18
CA LEU A 752 -16.25 -17.80 37.26
C LEU A 752 -16.86 -16.47 36.74
N ALA A 753 -17.58 -15.81 37.64
CA ALA A 753 -18.10 -14.47 37.36
C ALA A 753 -16.98 -13.43 37.39
N LEU A 754 -16.03 -13.61 38.31
CA LEU A 754 -14.89 -12.73 38.54
C LEU A 754 -13.73 -13.55 39.10
N SER A 755 -12.53 -13.33 38.56
CA SER A 755 -11.29 -13.87 39.12
C SER A 755 -10.21 -12.79 39.08
N ALA A 756 -9.40 -12.74 40.12
CA ALA A 756 -8.25 -11.85 40.21
C ALA A 756 -7.07 -12.59 40.87
N GLU A 757 -5.87 -12.39 40.31
CA GLU A 757 -4.62 -12.91 40.84
C GLU A 757 -3.62 -11.78 41.02
N TYR A 758 -3.21 -11.55 42.27
CA TYR A 758 -2.27 -10.51 42.67
C TYR A 758 -2.62 -9.14 42.09
N LEU A 759 -3.93 -8.85 41.97
CA LEU A 759 -4.44 -7.61 41.38
C LEU A 759 -4.13 -6.41 42.28
N VAL A 760 -3.43 -5.40 41.75
CA VAL A 760 -3.25 -4.12 42.41
C VAL A 760 -4.10 -3.11 41.64
N ALA A 761 -5.11 -2.54 42.31
CA ALA A 761 -5.99 -1.52 41.80
C ALA A 761 -5.51 -0.13 42.23
N GLY A 762 -5.73 0.93 41.43
CA GLY A 762 -5.42 2.29 41.82
C GLY A 762 -4.60 3.07 40.83
N SER A 763 -3.87 4.05 41.35
CA SER A 763 -2.96 4.91 40.62
C SER A 763 -1.58 4.89 41.29
N ARG A 764 -0.56 5.55 40.69
CA ARG A 764 0.78 5.64 41.27
C ARG A 764 0.84 6.35 42.64
N GLU A 765 -0.21 7.07 43.01
CA GLU A 765 -0.31 7.83 44.26
C GLU A 765 -1.08 7.08 45.34
N HIS A 766 -1.95 6.13 44.92
CA HIS A 766 -2.71 5.32 45.86
C HIS A 766 -3.01 3.95 45.23
N GLU A 767 -2.44 2.91 45.84
CA GLU A 767 -2.52 1.52 45.36
C GLU A 767 -3.24 0.67 46.43
N VAL A 768 -4.08 -0.26 45.95
CA VAL A 768 -4.84 -1.20 46.80
C VAL A 768 -4.62 -2.61 46.28
N GLY A 769 -4.09 -3.48 47.13
CA GLY A 769 -3.79 -4.88 46.81
C GLY A 769 -2.51 -5.37 47.45
N PRO A 770 -2.00 -6.57 47.07
CA PRO A 770 -2.48 -7.44 45.99
C PRO A 770 -3.74 -8.23 46.37
N LEU A 771 -4.78 -8.20 45.55
CA LEU A 771 -6.03 -8.93 45.74
C LEU A 771 -6.02 -10.22 44.91
N SER A 772 -6.31 -11.34 45.56
CA SER A 772 -6.50 -12.64 44.88
C SER A 772 -7.83 -13.25 45.31
N ILE A 773 -8.76 -13.39 44.37
CA ILE A 773 -10.10 -13.88 44.57
C ILE A 773 -10.63 -14.71 43.42
N SER A 774 -11.56 -15.62 43.69
CA SER A 774 -12.31 -16.39 42.70
C SER A 774 -13.79 -16.39 43.07
N VAL A 775 -14.65 -15.80 42.26
CA VAL A 775 -16.08 -15.60 42.54
C VAL A 775 -16.92 -16.42 41.56
N PRO A 776 -17.69 -17.39 42.00
CA PRO A 776 -18.60 -18.15 41.16
C PRO A 776 -19.80 -17.28 40.71
N ARG A 777 -20.43 -17.69 39.63
CA ARG A 777 -21.62 -17.00 39.12
C ARG A 777 -22.76 -17.05 40.13
N GLY A 778 -23.46 -15.95 40.30
CA GLY A 778 -24.58 -15.84 41.23
C GLY A 778 -24.19 -15.65 42.67
N ALA A 779 -22.90 -15.53 43.01
CA ALA A 779 -22.43 -15.24 44.36
C ALA A 779 -22.72 -13.79 44.79
N ILE A 780 -22.68 -13.56 46.10
CA ILE A 780 -22.63 -12.24 46.68
C ILE A 780 -21.26 -11.99 47.32
N VAL A 781 -20.58 -10.96 46.90
CA VAL A 781 -19.31 -10.50 47.43
C VAL A 781 -19.53 -9.28 48.30
N VAL A 782 -19.05 -9.29 49.52
CA VAL A 782 -19.08 -8.15 50.44
C VAL A 782 -17.66 -7.64 50.58
N ALA A 783 -17.39 -6.44 50.06
CA ALA A 783 -16.07 -5.82 50.14
C ALA A 783 -16.09 -4.73 51.22
N SER A 784 -15.37 -4.91 52.30
CA SER A 784 -15.19 -3.92 53.36
C SER A 784 -13.88 -3.17 53.22
N GLY A 785 -13.88 -1.88 53.44
CA GLY A 785 -12.68 -1.05 53.29
C GLY A 785 -12.96 0.47 53.26
N ASP A 786 -11.91 1.24 53.12
CA ASP A 786 -12.02 2.69 52.88
C ASP A 786 -12.83 3.00 51.63
N PRO A 787 -13.65 4.04 51.57
CA PRO A 787 -14.45 4.40 50.39
C PRO A 787 -13.62 4.55 49.14
N LEU A 788 -12.40 5.11 49.24
CA LEU A 788 -11.50 5.26 48.11
C LEU A 788 -11.01 3.91 47.58
N ASP A 789 -10.58 3.02 48.45
CA ASP A 789 -10.11 1.67 48.12
C ASP A 789 -11.17 0.86 47.39
N ARG A 790 -12.40 0.82 47.96
CA ARG A 790 -13.53 0.16 47.34
C ARG A 790 -13.85 0.65 45.96
N ARG A 791 -13.82 2.01 45.76
CA ARG A 791 -14.04 2.62 44.44
C ARG A 791 -12.96 2.27 43.43
N LEU A 792 -11.69 2.29 43.86
CA LEU A 792 -10.57 1.92 42.98
C LEU A 792 -10.66 0.46 42.54
N VAL A 793 -10.96 -0.45 43.45
CA VAL A 793 -11.17 -1.88 43.14
C VAL A 793 -12.40 -2.04 42.24
N ALA A 794 -13.53 -1.41 42.53
CA ALA A 794 -14.72 -1.50 41.70
C ALA A 794 -14.52 -0.88 40.29
N ALA A 795 -13.82 0.24 40.20
CA ALA A 795 -13.47 0.86 38.92
C ALA A 795 -12.55 -0.04 38.08
N THR A 796 -11.55 -0.67 38.72
CA THR A 796 -10.63 -1.58 38.03
C THR A 796 -11.34 -2.85 37.55
N LEU A 797 -12.11 -3.52 38.42
CA LEU A 797 -12.85 -4.72 38.05
C LEU A 797 -14.00 -4.49 37.07
N SER A 798 -14.54 -3.25 37.01
CA SER A 798 -15.53 -2.88 36.00
C SER A 798 -14.92 -2.43 34.66
N GLY A 799 -13.58 -2.49 34.49
CA GLY A 799 -12.89 -2.07 33.27
C GLY A 799 -12.89 -0.57 33.01
N ARG A 800 -13.13 0.27 34.04
CA ARG A 800 -13.12 1.73 33.98
C ARG A 800 -11.79 2.34 34.39
N LEU A 801 -10.97 1.57 35.08
CA LEU A 801 -9.58 1.89 35.46
C LEU A 801 -8.69 0.69 35.12
N ASP A 802 -7.52 0.94 34.55
CA ASP A 802 -6.56 -0.15 34.29
C ASP A 802 -5.88 -0.58 35.58
N PRO A 803 -5.63 -1.89 35.79
CA PRO A 803 -4.89 -2.37 36.95
C PRO A 803 -3.43 -1.87 36.91
N VAL A 804 -2.85 -1.56 38.08
CA VAL A 804 -1.44 -1.18 38.20
C VAL A 804 -0.56 -2.40 37.97
N SER A 805 -0.94 -3.56 38.54
CA SER A 805 -0.27 -4.83 38.32
C SER A 805 -1.23 -5.99 38.61
N GLY A 806 -0.78 -7.23 38.32
CA GLY A 806 -1.61 -8.43 38.46
C GLY A 806 -2.52 -8.62 37.24
N ARG A 807 -3.48 -9.56 37.38
CA ARG A 807 -4.44 -9.86 36.31
C ARG A 807 -5.82 -10.14 36.91
N ALA A 808 -6.85 -9.77 36.13
CA ALA A 808 -8.22 -10.06 36.50
C ALA A 808 -9.04 -10.43 35.25
N GLN A 809 -10.11 -11.18 35.45
CA GLN A 809 -11.13 -11.42 34.44
C GLN A 809 -12.53 -11.21 35.04
N VAL A 810 -13.45 -10.78 34.22
CA VAL A 810 -14.86 -10.61 34.56
C VAL A 810 -15.72 -11.24 33.49
N ALA A 811 -16.54 -12.19 33.87
CA ALA A 811 -17.42 -12.98 33.00
C ALA A 811 -16.67 -13.65 31.83
N GLY A 812 -15.40 -14.04 31.99
CA GLY A 812 -14.54 -14.65 30.97
C GLY A 812 -13.74 -13.66 30.12
N HIS A 813 -13.83 -12.36 30.40
CA HIS A 813 -13.13 -11.30 29.68
C HIS A 813 -11.95 -10.77 30.52
N PRO A 814 -10.69 -10.90 30.05
CA PRO A 814 -9.52 -10.45 30.80
C PRO A 814 -9.35 -8.94 30.78
N LEU A 815 -8.90 -8.38 31.92
CA LEU A 815 -8.53 -6.98 32.09
C LEU A 815 -7.00 -6.83 32.07
N PRO A 816 -6.45 -5.73 31.52
CA PRO A 816 -7.16 -4.60 30.88
C PRO A 816 -7.52 -4.83 29.42
N SER A 817 -7.10 -5.94 28.81
CA SER A 817 -7.14 -6.17 27.36
C SER A 817 -8.54 -6.17 26.74
N GLU A 818 -9.59 -6.54 27.49
CA GLU A 818 -11.00 -6.51 27.06
C GLU A 818 -11.86 -5.61 27.95
N ALA A 819 -11.29 -4.52 28.48
CA ALA A 819 -11.99 -3.58 29.35
C ALA A 819 -13.27 -2.99 28.71
N ALA A 820 -13.32 -2.81 27.38
CA ALA A 820 -14.51 -2.32 26.68
C ALA A 820 -15.68 -3.32 26.75
N ASP A 821 -15.39 -4.61 26.63
CA ASP A 821 -16.37 -5.68 26.71
C ASP A 821 -16.84 -5.83 28.17
N VAL A 822 -15.90 -5.78 29.12
CA VAL A 822 -16.19 -5.83 30.57
C VAL A 822 -17.12 -4.69 30.99
N ARG A 823 -16.92 -3.45 30.49
CA ARG A 823 -17.81 -2.31 30.78
C ARG A 823 -19.25 -2.56 30.39
N SER A 824 -19.50 -3.37 29.37
CA SER A 824 -20.86 -3.73 28.94
C SER A 824 -21.48 -4.87 29.79
N LEU A 825 -20.64 -5.60 30.54
CA LEU A 825 -21.02 -6.75 31.36
C LEU A 825 -21.12 -6.40 32.84
N VAL A 826 -20.71 -5.21 33.26
CA VAL A 826 -20.68 -4.79 34.67
C VAL A 826 -21.47 -3.48 34.84
N ALA A 827 -22.58 -3.57 35.60
CA ALA A 827 -23.26 -2.38 36.11
C ALA A 827 -22.57 -1.87 37.38
N LEU A 828 -22.29 -0.60 37.46
CA LEU A 828 -21.71 0.05 38.64
C LEU A 828 -22.66 1.15 39.12
N ALA A 829 -23.04 1.12 40.39
CA ALA A 829 -23.90 2.14 41.01
C ALA A 829 -23.39 2.52 42.39
N ASP A 830 -23.38 3.83 42.64
CA ASP A 830 -23.24 4.42 43.99
C ASP A 830 -24.61 4.48 44.64
N ILE A 831 -24.78 3.71 45.72
CA ILE A 831 -26.03 3.65 46.47
C ILE A 831 -26.06 4.66 47.67
N GLY A 832 -24.94 5.33 47.94
CA GLY A 832 -24.77 6.29 49.02
C GLY A 832 -25.44 7.65 48.80
N GLY A 833 -25.71 8.00 47.54
CA GLY A 833 -26.47 9.19 47.17
C GLY A 833 -25.77 10.55 47.50
N SER A 834 -24.45 10.61 47.52
CA SER A 834 -23.70 11.81 47.89
C SER A 834 -23.56 12.87 46.76
N GLN A 835 -24.09 12.61 45.57
CA GLN A 835 -24.04 13.61 44.49
C GLN A 835 -25.17 14.65 44.63
N ARG A 836 -24.82 15.84 45.06
CA ARG A 836 -25.71 17.01 45.23
C ARG A 836 -26.36 17.50 43.93
N SER A 837 -26.08 16.92 42.80
CA SER A 837 -26.58 17.35 41.49
C SER A 837 -27.87 16.66 41.03
N GLU A 838 -28.38 15.66 41.73
CA GLU A 838 -29.54 14.84 41.29
C GLU A 838 -30.79 15.07 42.10
N THR A 839 -30.92 16.19 42.77
CA THR A 839 -32.03 16.50 43.66
C THR A 839 -33.41 16.58 42.99
N SER A 840 -33.48 16.68 41.69
CA SER A 840 -34.74 16.78 40.93
C SER A 840 -35.08 15.51 40.10
N VAL A 841 -34.17 14.51 40.00
CA VAL A 841 -34.44 13.34 39.19
C VAL A 841 -35.29 12.33 39.93
N THR A 842 -36.31 11.80 39.25
CA THR A 842 -37.25 10.83 39.81
C THR A 842 -36.78 9.40 39.56
N VAL A 843 -37.19 8.47 40.43
CA VAL A 843 -36.90 7.05 40.27
C VAL A 843 -37.45 6.50 38.96
N GLY A 844 -38.61 7.03 38.51
CA GLY A 844 -39.21 6.65 37.23
C GLY A 844 -38.34 7.06 36.02
N GLU A 845 -37.77 8.25 36.04
CA GLU A 845 -36.89 8.75 34.99
C GLU A 845 -35.61 7.93 34.91
N LEU A 846 -34.94 7.65 36.02
CA LEU A 846 -33.72 6.83 36.10
C LEU A 846 -33.95 5.40 35.56
N LEU A 847 -35.10 4.78 35.95
CA LEU A 847 -35.43 3.44 35.44
C LEU A 847 -35.71 3.46 33.92
N VAL A 848 -36.36 4.50 33.40
CA VAL A 848 -36.61 4.63 31.95
C VAL A 848 -35.33 4.85 31.21
N GLU A 849 -34.46 5.76 31.64
CA GLU A 849 -33.17 6.06 31.03
C GLU A 849 -32.30 4.79 30.93
N ARG A 850 -32.16 4.06 32.04
CA ARG A 850 -31.38 2.83 32.04
C ARG A 850 -31.93 1.72 31.16
N LEU A 851 -33.24 1.58 31.12
CA LEU A 851 -33.91 0.63 30.23
C LEU A 851 -33.80 1.04 28.75
N GLU A 852 -33.78 2.33 28.43
CA GLU A 852 -33.57 2.83 27.07
C GLU A 852 -32.16 2.54 26.58
N MET A 853 -31.15 2.63 27.42
CA MET A 853 -29.78 2.29 27.09
C MET A 853 -29.58 0.79 26.83
N THR A 854 -30.40 -0.09 27.43
CA THR A 854 -30.23 -1.54 27.35
C THR A 854 -31.15 -2.25 26.37
N LEU A 855 -32.26 -1.61 25.99
CA LEU A 855 -33.22 -2.19 25.06
C LEU A 855 -32.86 -1.86 23.60
N PRO A 856 -33.02 -2.82 22.65
CA PRO A 856 -32.91 -2.54 21.23
C PRO A 856 -33.89 -1.42 20.82
N TRP A 857 -33.49 -0.57 19.89
CA TRP A 857 -34.21 0.59 19.42
C TRP A 857 -35.65 0.27 19.02
N TYR A 858 -35.93 -0.89 18.46
CA TYR A 858 -37.28 -1.35 18.07
C TYR A 858 -38.13 -1.79 19.25
N ARG A 859 -37.62 -1.78 20.49
CA ARG A 859 -38.35 -2.12 21.72
C ARG A 859 -38.49 -0.96 22.70
N LEU A 860 -38.00 0.21 22.37
CA LEU A 860 -38.06 1.40 23.25
C LEU A 860 -39.46 1.78 23.68
N TYR A 861 -40.49 1.48 22.89
CA TYR A 861 -41.87 1.69 23.26
C TYR A 861 -42.35 0.91 24.51
N ARG A 862 -41.54 -0.06 24.98
CA ARG A 862 -41.81 -0.90 26.16
C ARG A 862 -41.16 -0.40 27.43
N THR A 863 -40.31 0.63 27.39
CA THR A 863 -39.53 1.10 28.54
C THR A 863 -40.36 1.51 29.71
N ARG A 864 -41.41 2.36 29.51
CA ARG A 864 -42.32 2.80 30.55
C ARG A 864 -43.07 1.65 31.23
N ARG A 865 -43.44 0.60 30.48
CA ARG A 865 -44.10 -0.58 31.06
C ARG A 865 -43.09 -1.44 31.85
N ALA A 866 -41.83 -1.51 31.40
CA ALA A 866 -40.76 -2.22 32.12
C ALA A 866 -40.40 -1.47 33.41
N ALA A 867 -40.32 -0.14 33.41
CA ALA A 867 -40.10 0.68 34.60
C ALA A 867 -41.18 0.48 35.66
N ARG A 868 -42.46 0.46 35.28
CA ARG A 868 -43.56 0.17 36.21
C ARG A 868 -43.43 -1.22 36.86
N ARG A 869 -42.99 -2.23 36.13
CA ARG A 869 -42.74 -3.58 36.69
C ARG A 869 -41.62 -3.57 37.70
N TRP A 870 -40.56 -2.81 37.44
CA TRP A 870 -39.46 -2.65 38.39
C TRP A 870 -39.93 -1.95 39.66
N LEU A 871 -40.69 -0.88 39.57
CA LEU A 871 -41.29 -0.19 40.73
C LEU A 871 -42.18 -1.13 41.56
N ALA A 872 -43.03 -1.94 40.91
CA ALA A 872 -43.85 -2.94 41.63
C ALA A 872 -42.95 -3.95 42.39
N ARG A 873 -41.85 -4.43 41.77
CA ARG A 873 -40.91 -5.36 42.43
C ARG A 873 -40.17 -4.70 43.60
N ILE A 874 -39.77 -3.41 43.45
CA ILE A 874 -39.12 -2.67 44.54
C ILE A 874 -40.05 -2.62 45.74
N ASN A 875 -41.34 -2.22 45.58
CA ASN A 875 -42.31 -2.13 46.64
C ASN A 875 -42.68 -3.49 47.23
N ASP A 876 -42.74 -4.55 46.46
CA ASP A 876 -42.99 -5.91 46.90
C ASP A 876 -41.91 -6.42 47.84
N VAL A 877 -40.62 -6.13 47.53
CA VAL A 877 -39.47 -6.52 48.32
C VAL A 877 -39.31 -5.67 49.59
N LEU A 878 -39.63 -4.37 49.53
CA LEU A 878 -39.60 -3.46 50.70
C LEU A 878 -40.67 -3.77 51.71
N GLY A 879 -41.80 -4.35 51.28
CA GLY A 879 -42.92 -4.74 52.15
C GLY A 879 -43.76 -3.57 52.65
N SER A 880 -44.78 -3.83 53.49
CA SER A 880 -45.73 -2.85 53.99
C SER A 880 -45.21 -1.92 55.10
N ALA A 881 -44.03 -2.19 55.64
CA ALA A 881 -43.44 -1.37 56.69
C ALA A 881 -42.59 -0.20 56.16
N ALA A 882 -42.20 -0.23 54.85
CA ALA A 882 -41.42 0.80 54.18
C ALA A 882 -42.31 1.81 53.46
N SER A 883 -41.78 3.01 53.19
CA SER A 883 -42.44 4.01 52.37
C SER A 883 -42.59 3.54 50.90
N THR A 884 -43.78 3.76 50.31
CA THR A 884 -44.02 3.31 48.93
C THR A 884 -43.22 4.16 47.94
N VAL A 885 -42.34 3.52 47.16
CA VAL A 885 -41.56 4.17 46.11
C VAL A 885 -42.44 4.37 44.87
N ARG A 886 -42.71 5.60 44.46
CA ARG A 886 -43.47 5.97 43.28
C ARG A 886 -42.57 6.39 42.12
N ALA A 887 -43.15 6.45 40.94
CA ALA A 887 -42.36 6.89 39.76
C ALA A 887 -41.94 8.36 39.88
N GLU A 888 -42.76 9.17 40.55
CA GLU A 888 -42.53 10.61 40.76
C GLU A 888 -41.71 10.92 42.00
N SER A 889 -41.40 9.89 42.85
CA SER A 889 -40.58 10.10 44.04
C SER A 889 -39.17 10.51 43.64
N THR A 890 -38.68 11.62 44.19
CA THR A 890 -37.28 12.05 44.01
C THR A 890 -36.38 11.27 44.96
N LEU A 891 -35.11 11.06 44.58
CA LEU A 891 -34.16 10.30 45.41
C LEU A 891 -33.92 10.94 46.77
N VAL A 892 -34.05 12.27 46.89
CA VAL A 892 -33.83 13.02 48.14
C VAL A 892 -34.98 12.82 49.13
N GLU A 893 -36.21 12.66 48.64
CA GLU A 893 -37.40 12.47 49.50
C GLU A 893 -37.49 11.04 50.07
N LEU A 894 -36.76 10.09 49.50
CA LEU A 894 -36.79 8.73 49.97
C LEU A 894 -35.87 8.52 51.21
N PRO A 895 -36.34 7.78 52.21
CA PRO A 895 -35.51 7.30 53.30
C PRO A 895 -34.29 6.49 52.77
N GLN A 896 -33.27 6.36 53.59
CA GLN A 896 -31.98 5.78 53.16
C GLN A 896 -32.10 4.35 52.55
N LEU A 897 -32.91 3.47 53.18
CA LEU A 897 -33.12 2.11 52.74
C LEU A 897 -33.80 2.07 51.34
N GLU A 898 -34.96 2.78 51.20
CA GLU A 898 -35.73 2.81 49.98
C GLU A 898 -34.96 3.44 48.84
N ARG A 899 -34.17 4.48 49.08
CA ARG A 899 -33.26 5.11 48.12
C ARG A 899 -32.19 4.12 47.66
N ALA A 900 -31.54 3.43 48.58
CA ALA A 900 -30.52 2.48 48.25
C ALA A 900 -31.07 1.30 47.43
N VAL A 901 -32.25 0.78 47.80
CA VAL A 901 -32.91 -0.30 47.05
C VAL A 901 -33.32 0.17 45.65
N ALA A 902 -33.86 1.42 45.54
CA ALA A 902 -34.23 1.99 44.24
C ALA A 902 -32.98 2.14 43.30
N LEU A 903 -31.87 2.66 43.82
CA LEU A 903 -30.64 2.80 43.05
C LEU A 903 -30.06 1.44 42.63
N ALA A 904 -30.05 0.45 43.54
CA ALA A 904 -29.66 -0.90 43.21
C ALA A 904 -30.58 -1.53 42.15
N ALA A 905 -31.88 -1.31 42.21
CA ALA A 905 -32.82 -1.77 41.19
C ALA A 905 -32.58 -1.13 39.82
N VAL A 906 -32.20 0.15 39.77
CA VAL A 906 -31.77 0.82 38.51
C VAL A 906 -30.56 0.13 37.90
N ALA A 907 -29.53 -0.21 38.70
CA ALA A 907 -28.37 -0.97 38.22
C ALA A 907 -28.76 -2.40 37.76
N LEU A 908 -29.62 -3.08 38.50
CA LEU A 908 -30.10 -4.42 38.15
C LEU A 908 -30.98 -4.41 36.87
N ALA A 909 -31.60 -3.27 36.54
CA ALA A 909 -32.36 -3.12 35.31
C ALA A 909 -31.50 -3.21 34.03
N GLU A 910 -30.21 -2.99 34.12
CA GLU A 910 -29.23 -3.21 33.04
C GLU A 910 -29.11 -4.68 32.65
N ARG A 911 -29.49 -5.60 33.52
CA ARG A 911 -29.42 -7.07 33.31
C ARG A 911 -28.03 -7.57 32.99
N THR A 912 -27.02 -6.96 33.55
CA THR A 912 -25.62 -7.38 33.42
C THR A 912 -25.35 -8.62 34.29
N PRO A 913 -24.38 -9.49 33.92
CA PRO A 913 -24.03 -10.66 34.72
C PRO A 913 -23.37 -10.31 36.07
N VAL A 914 -22.75 -9.13 36.17
CA VAL A 914 -22.13 -8.62 37.40
C VAL A 914 -22.69 -7.25 37.72
N VAL A 915 -23.07 -7.01 38.98
CA VAL A 915 -23.54 -5.70 39.45
C VAL A 915 -22.71 -5.33 40.67
N MET A 916 -22.07 -4.16 40.60
CA MET A 916 -21.27 -3.61 41.70
C MET A 916 -21.99 -2.43 42.31
N LEU A 917 -22.25 -2.51 43.61
CA LEU A 917 -22.96 -1.52 44.40
C LEU A 917 -22.00 -0.99 45.47
N ASP A 918 -21.63 0.28 45.41
CA ASP A 918 -20.77 0.91 46.41
C ASP A 918 -21.61 1.73 47.39
N GLN A 919 -21.44 1.50 48.67
CA GLN A 919 -22.08 2.21 49.75
C GLN A 919 -21.09 3.21 50.37
N LEU A 920 -21.30 4.46 50.21
CA LEU A 920 -20.43 5.51 50.77
C LEU A 920 -20.64 5.72 52.23
N ASP A 921 -21.90 5.81 52.66
CA ASP A 921 -22.28 6.11 54.04
C ASP A 921 -22.88 4.87 54.66
N PRO A 922 -22.44 4.51 55.91
CA PRO A 922 -23.06 3.38 56.61
C PRO A 922 -24.54 3.63 56.86
N PHE A 923 -25.35 2.60 56.80
CA PHE A 923 -26.74 2.69 57.24
C PHE A 923 -26.80 3.09 58.71
N ALA A 924 -27.75 3.97 59.06
CA ALA A 924 -27.92 4.46 60.40
C ALA A 924 -28.19 3.27 61.39
N ASN A 925 -28.97 2.29 60.90
CA ASN A 925 -29.30 1.08 61.64
C ASN A 925 -28.72 -0.18 61.02
N PRO A 926 -28.15 -1.12 61.78
CA PRO A 926 -27.69 -2.40 61.22
C PRO A 926 -28.82 -3.25 60.60
N GLU A 927 -30.05 -3.09 61.07
CA GLU A 927 -31.25 -3.77 60.56
C GLU A 927 -31.57 -3.29 59.13
N ASP A 928 -31.31 -2.02 58.78
CA ASP A 928 -31.53 -1.47 57.45
C ASP A 928 -30.48 -2.02 56.45
N GLU A 929 -29.24 -2.27 56.91
CA GLU A 929 -28.24 -2.89 56.06
C GLU A 929 -28.58 -4.36 55.75
N ALA A 930 -29.06 -5.10 56.75
CA ALA A 930 -29.53 -6.48 56.58
C ALA A 930 -30.74 -6.53 55.64
N ALA A 931 -31.68 -5.59 55.80
CA ALA A 931 -32.85 -5.44 54.94
C ALA A 931 -32.48 -5.10 53.52
N PHE A 932 -31.49 -4.22 53.30
CA PHE A 932 -30.96 -3.88 52.01
C PHE A 932 -30.36 -5.11 51.29
N ILE A 933 -29.51 -5.87 51.95
CA ILE A 933 -28.90 -7.09 51.37
C ILE A 933 -29.96 -8.13 51.05
N ALA A 934 -30.97 -8.31 51.92
CA ALA A 934 -32.09 -9.19 51.64
C ALA A 934 -32.91 -8.73 50.42
N ALA A 935 -33.16 -7.40 50.31
CA ALA A 935 -33.88 -6.80 49.21
C ALA A 935 -33.15 -6.98 47.85
N ILE A 936 -31.84 -6.66 47.78
CA ILE A 936 -31.08 -6.84 46.54
C ILE A 936 -30.96 -8.31 46.14
N ASN A 937 -30.83 -9.20 47.11
CA ASN A 937 -30.80 -10.67 46.88
C ASN A 937 -32.14 -11.17 46.28
N ALA A 938 -33.26 -10.63 46.69
CA ALA A 938 -34.60 -10.94 46.16
C ALA A 938 -34.84 -10.31 44.78
N LEU A 939 -34.33 -9.11 44.56
CA LEU A 939 -34.46 -8.39 43.28
C LEU A 939 -33.57 -8.97 42.15
N ALA A 940 -32.38 -9.41 42.49
CA ALA A 940 -31.39 -9.88 41.51
C ALA A 940 -31.71 -11.29 41.00
N PRO A 941 -31.59 -11.57 39.69
CA PRO A 941 -31.65 -12.92 39.15
C PRO A 941 -30.61 -13.86 39.84
N ALA A 942 -30.88 -15.14 40.03
CA ALA A 942 -29.97 -16.08 40.65
C ALA A 942 -28.60 -16.21 39.95
N THR A 943 -28.57 -15.89 38.64
CA THR A 943 -27.33 -15.94 37.83
C THR A 943 -26.51 -14.66 37.92
N THR A 944 -27.05 -13.56 38.46
CA THR A 944 -26.34 -12.28 38.58
C THR A 944 -25.46 -12.28 39.81
N THR A 945 -24.19 -12.00 39.69
CA THR A 945 -23.23 -11.86 40.79
C THR A 945 -23.29 -10.42 41.31
N LEU A 946 -23.40 -10.30 42.63
CA LEU A 946 -23.49 -9.02 43.34
C LEU A 946 -22.18 -8.74 44.05
N VAL A 947 -21.62 -7.54 43.90
CA VAL A 947 -20.48 -7.04 44.67
C VAL A 947 -20.96 -5.83 45.47
N VAL A 948 -20.95 -5.91 46.80
CA VAL A 948 -21.45 -4.84 47.66
C VAL A 948 -20.32 -4.28 48.48
N GLY A 949 -20.05 -2.99 48.32
CA GLY A 949 -19.06 -2.25 49.11
C GLY A 949 -19.67 -1.75 50.42
N THR A 950 -19.05 -2.06 51.58
CA THR A 950 -19.47 -1.58 52.90
C THR A 950 -18.29 -0.96 53.68
N PRO A 951 -18.51 0.13 54.46
CA PRO A 951 -17.44 0.71 55.28
C PRO A 951 -17.06 -0.11 56.52
N LEU A 952 -17.88 -1.09 56.92
CA LEU A 952 -17.66 -1.81 58.19
C LEU A 952 -17.58 -3.32 57.97
N PRO A 953 -16.48 -3.98 58.34
CA PRO A 953 -16.36 -5.43 58.27
C PRO A 953 -17.35 -6.10 59.26
N GLY A 954 -17.97 -7.20 58.84
CA GLY A 954 -18.73 -8.10 59.72
C GLY A 954 -20.19 -7.75 60.07
N ARG A 955 -20.69 -6.52 59.74
CA ARG A 955 -22.09 -6.14 59.99
C ARG A 955 -23.12 -6.90 59.12
N ALA A 956 -22.73 -7.34 57.93
CA ALA A 956 -23.63 -8.06 57.04
C ALA A 956 -23.64 -9.61 57.25
N THR A 957 -23.10 -10.11 58.35
CA THR A 957 -22.83 -11.56 58.54
C THR A 957 -24.06 -12.43 58.74
N ASP A 958 -25.22 -11.89 59.20
CA ASP A 958 -26.35 -12.66 59.66
C ASP A 958 -27.51 -12.78 58.63
N VAL A 959 -27.31 -12.32 57.37
CA VAL A 959 -28.38 -12.44 56.39
C VAL A 959 -28.32 -13.83 55.72
N ALA A 960 -29.38 -14.64 55.96
CA ALA A 960 -29.57 -15.89 55.25
C ALA A 960 -29.72 -15.67 53.77
N SER A 961 -28.68 -15.94 53.00
CA SER A 961 -28.64 -15.83 51.51
C SER A 961 -28.56 -17.27 50.96
N ASN A 962 -29.42 -17.53 49.95
CA ASN A 962 -29.32 -18.77 49.15
C ASN A 962 -28.14 -18.76 48.15
N ARG A 963 -27.29 -17.71 48.18
CA ARG A 963 -26.15 -17.52 47.28
C ARG A 963 -24.84 -17.79 47.99
N PRO A 964 -23.81 -18.32 47.31
CA PRO A 964 -22.46 -18.35 47.84
C PRO A 964 -22.01 -16.95 48.26
N ARG A 965 -21.51 -16.80 49.47
CA ARG A 965 -21.02 -15.51 49.99
C ARG A 965 -19.50 -15.53 50.07
N ILE A 966 -18.87 -14.42 49.69
CA ILE A 966 -17.44 -14.17 49.76
C ILE A 966 -17.23 -12.82 50.43
N ASP A 967 -16.49 -12.77 51.52
CA ASP A 967 -16.13 -11.52 52.18
C ASP A 967 -14.70 -11.14 51.85
N ILE A 968 -14.48 -9.86 51.51
CA ILE A 968 -13.17 -9.27 51.18
C ILE A 968 -12.92 -8.13 52.15
N ASP A 969 -11.79 -8.20 52.86
CA ASP A 969 -11.32 -7.13 53.74
C ASP A 969 -10.20 -6.33 53.07
N LEU A 970 -10.51 -5.16 52.53
CA LEU A 970 -9.56 -4.26 51.87
C LEU A 970 -8.71 -3.49 52.89
N TYR A 971 -9.15 -3.38 54.19
CA TYR A 971 -8.36 -2.75 55.22
C TYR A 971 -7.06 -3.51 55.51
N SER A 972 -7.12 -4.86 55.38
CA SER A 972 -5.95 -5.72 55.56
C SER A 972 -4.95 -5.62 54.41
N LEU A 973 -5.40 -5.19 53.21
CA LEU A 973 -4.57 -5.06 52.02
C LEU A 973 -3.87 -3.73 51.96
N SER A 974 -4.51 -2.62 52.42
CA SER A 974 -3.92 -1.29 52.52
C SER A 974 -2.95 -1.11 53.69
N ALA A 975 -3.09 -1.91 54.74
CA ALA A 975 -2.23 -1.83 55.93
C ALA A 975 -0.82 -2.48 55.75
N SER A 976 -0.60 -3.26 54.68
CA SER A 976 0.69 -3.94 54.45
C SER A 976 1.85 -3.04 54.01
N GLU A 977 1.60 -1.81 53.59
CA GLU A 977 2.65 -0.83 53.22
C GLU A 977 3.28 -0.06 54.39
N GLY A 978 2.70 -0.15 55.60
CA GLY A 978 3.20 0.55 56.77
C GLY A 978 4.41 -0.11 57.49
N PHE A 979 4.86 -1.30 57.05
CA PHE A 979 5.95 -2.05 57.70
C PHE A 979 7.20 -2.31 56.85
N ALA A 980 7.30 -1.69 55.68
CA ALA A 980 8.49 -1.77 54.85
C ALA A 980 9.06 -0.37 54.61
N GLN A 981 9.59 0.28 55.64
CA GLN A 981 10.56 1.37 55.60
C GLN A 981 11.85 0.90 56.16
#